data_c55d285c3615e6a48a14b0fed8ee1aad
#
_entry.id   c55d285c3615e6a48a14b0fed8ee1aad
#
_cell.length_a   1.000
_cell.length_b   1.000
_cell.length_c   1.000
_cell.angle_alpha   90.00
_cell.angle_beta   90.00
_cell.angle_gamma   90.00
#
_symmetry.space_group_name_H-M   'P 1'
#
loop_
_entity.id
_entity.type
_entity.pdbx_description
1 polymer ?
#
loop_
_entity_poly.entity_id
_entity_poly.type
_entity_poly.pdbx_seq_one_letter_code
_entity_poly.pdbx_strand_id
1 'polypeptide(L)'
;MRNAKQPIFLGIFILTLLFGRSTLSAQTVRVEGVVRDSAGAVVPGASIELRSGSYEVETTSDAQGQFVFASVAGLSGLVTAQAQGFGSLQQEWTAGADSRVQLTLVLTPASSHEEVTVSATRTETRLTDTPGSTVALSNTEIAATPALRVDDVLRQVPGFSLFRRSDSRVANASNQGVSLRGLGGSAASRALVLEDGLPIVDAFGGWVYWDRVPRESLQDVEVFRGGASNLYGSDALGGVIQFITRQPGAPAFHLETSYGNEKTPDLSFWTGTRAGKWDVSLASEMFRTDGYILVPTWQRGAVDTPANSKDASVELTVGRKLGDKGRIFGRGNFYTEFRHNGTVIQTNDTRMGEGSLGLDQQFGSGDSLTLRGYGQVQGYDQRFSSVAADRNSESLTDLQYVPEQVVGGAGQWTHLFGKHQTLVAGADIMEVMGASDEQFFSSGTHTRNGASGGRQRIVGLFGEDLIRINSWTVILGARVDDWNNFNASSLCTPVAGTCPSPSVVFPSRSDLAFSPRLSVLRSLNHNFSITGSVYRAFRAPTLNELYRSFRVASVVTTNNPFLNAERLTGAEAGVNFSGLDRKLDLRGTFFWSDIVNPIENVTIDPTANPVLRQKQNLGRIRSRGLELDGVVHVSREVQISAGYAFTDATVVNYTVPPGEVSLLGNYVAQVPRNVFTWEARYWNPSRVMLSVQGRFVGNQFDDDQNQYPLGQFYTMDFQIGRNLTRNLEIFAAAENLLDERYYVANTPTATGSLFNIGPPLLYRIGLRINWPAERQ
;
A
#
# COMPACT_ATOMS: atom_id res chain seq x y z
N MET A 1 -41.16 35.90 51.98
CA MET A 1 -41.53 35.14 53.19
C MET A 1 -40.42 34.11 53.37
N ARG A 2 -39.48 34.43 54.30
CA ARG A 2 -39.38 33.76 55.61
C ARG A 2 -39.03 32.27 55.43
N ASN A 3 -38.03 31.69 55.93
CA ASN A 3 -37.01 31.81 57.01
C ASN A 3 -36.32 30.48 57.02
N ALA A 4 -35.06 30.39 57.06
CA ALA A 4 -34.12 30.51 58.16
C ALA A 4 -33.79 29.18 58.86
N LYS A 5 -32.55 28.91 58.93
CA LYS A 5 -31.65 28.69 60.07
C LYS A 5 -30.98 27.33 60.17
N GLN A 6 -29.69 27.41 60.12
CA GLN A 6 -28.62 26.71 60.86
C GLN A 6 -28.92 26.36 62.31
N PRO A 7 -27.92 25.85 63.10
CA PRO A 7 -26.80 24.92 63.04
C PRO A 7 -26.82 23.87 64.16
N ILE A 8 -25.76 23.06 64.34
CA ILE A 8 -25.26 22.57 65.67
C ILE A 8 -24.01 21.73 65.40
N PHE A 9 -22.79 22.23 65.72
CA PHE A 9 -21.89 22.01 66.87
C PHE A 9 -21.35 20.55 66.97
N LEU A 10 -20.07 20.39 66.72
CA LEU A 10 -18.87 20.43 67.57
C LEU A 10 -18.68 19.18 68.46
N GLY A 11 -17.62 18.47 68.22
CA GLY A 11 -17.09 17.43 69.08
C GLY A 11 -15.61 17.16 68.76
N ILE A 12 -14.73 17.96 69.32
CA ILE A 12 -13.27 17.75 69.35
C ILE A 12 -12.98 16.55 70.27
N PHE A 13 -12.27 15.55 69.77
CA PHE A 13 -11.53 14.59 70.60
C PHE A 13 -10.12 14.47 70.07
N ILE A 14 -9.19 15.18 70.78
CA ILE A 14 -7.77 15.05 70.63
C ILE A 14 -7.37 13.74 71.27
N LEU A 15 -6.89 12.75 70.45
CA LEU A 15 -6.15 11.60 70.96
C LEU A 15 -4.77 11.62 70.31
N THR A 16 -3.80 12.17 71.04
CA THR A 16 -2.38 12.09 70.76
C THR A 16 -1.94 10.63 70.93
N LEU A 17 -1.70 9.91 69.84
CA LEU A 17 -0.98 8.67 69.82
C LEU A 17 0.35 8.91 69.10
N LEU A 18 1.40 8.88 69.91
CA LEU A 18 2.81 8.77 69.50
C LEU A 18 2.97 7.48 68.68
N PHE A 19 2.93 7.61 67.34
CA PHE A 19 3.52 6.60 66.46
C PHE A 19 4.93 7.02 66.12
N GLY A 20 5.89 6.29 66.68
CA GLY A 20 7.28 6.38 66.31
C GLY A 20 7.41 6.27 64.77
N ARG A 21 8.05 7.25 64.16
CA ARG A 21 8.53 7.12 62.79
C ARG A 21 9.59 6.03 62.75
N SER A 22 9.17 4.80 62.44
CA SER A 22 10.09 3.82 61.86
C SER A 22 10.51 4.38 60.50
N THR A 23 11.69 4.91 60.42
CA THR A 23 12.37 5.11 59.15
C THR A 23 12.59 3.71 58.57
N LEU A 24 11.69 3.21 57.73
CA LEU A 24 12.01 2.14 56.82
C LEU A 24 13.14 2.67 55.94
N SER A 25 14.38 2.30 56.28
CA SER A 25 15.53 2.43 55.42
C SER A 25 15.20 1.60 54.16
N ALA A 26 14.85 2.28 53.08
CA ALA A 26 14.69 1.61 51.78
C ALA A 26 16.03 0.92 51.48
N GLN A 27 16.04 -0.40 51.47
CA GLN A 27 17.21 -1.18 51.14
C GLN A 27 17.52 -0.88 49.64
N THR A 28 18.63 -0.19 49.42
CA THR A 28 19.09 0.13 48.08
C THR A 28 20.09 -0.92 47.62
N VAL A 29 19.96 -1.31 46.34
CA VAL A 29 20.80 -2.31 45.68
C VAL A 29 21.70 -1.63 44.67
N ARG A 30 22.96 -2.02 44.63
CA ARG A 30 23.89 -1.64 43.55
C ARG A 30 23.79 -2.64 42.42
N VAL A 31 23.41 -2.22 41.22
CA VAL A 31 23.36 -3.04 39.99
C VAL A 31 24.48 -2.55 39.06
N GLU A 32 25.43 -3.43 38.77
CA GLU A 32 26.56 -3.13 37.90
C GLU A 32 26.78 -4.29 36.91
N GLY A 33 27.45 -4.01 35.79
CA GLY A 33 27.68 -5.06 34.81
C GLY A 33 28.49 -4.62 33.60
N VAL A 34 28.57 -5.51 32.63
CA VAL A 34 29.28 -5.29 31.38
C VAL A 34 28.36 -5.65 30.20
N VAL A 35 28.35 -4.79 29.18
CA VAL A 35 27.68 -5.08 27.91
C VAL A 35 28.68 -5.64 26.93
N ARG A 36 28.38 -6.81 26.37
CA ARG A 36 29.21 -7.52 25.39
C ARG A 36 28.38 -7.88 24.16
N ASP A 37 29.02 -8.10 23.03
CA ASP A 37 28.40 -8.75 21.89
C ASP A 37 28.45 -10.28 22.01
N SER A 38 27.80 -10.98 21.08
CA SER A 38 27.78 -12.46 21.02
C SER A 38 29.15 -13.09 20.69
N ALA A 39 30.14 -12.29 20.28
CA ALA A 39 31.53 -12.70 20.06
C ALA A 39 32.40 -12.43 21.29
N GLY A 40 31.83 -11.82 22.37
CA GLY A 40 32.48 -11.51 23.62
C GLY A 40 33.20 -10.12 23.62
N ALA A 41 33.16 -9.37 22.53
CA ALA A 41 33.72 -8.01 22.51
C ALA A 41 32.82 -7.03 23.32
N VAL A 42 33.43 -6.04 23.95
CA VAL A 42 32.69 -5.03 24.72
C VAL A 42 31.92 -4.07 23.82
N VAL A 43 30.75 -3.64 24.22
CA VAL A 43 29.89 -2.69 23.49
C VAL A 43 29.83 -1.36 24.24
N PRO A 44 30.62 -0.34 23.86
CA PRO A 44 30.57 0.97 24.48
C PRO A 44 29.38 1.80 23.97
N GLY A 45 28.87 2.71 24.82
CA GLY A 45 27.78 3.62 24.45
C GLY A 45 26.39 2.96 24.36
N ALA A 46 26.24 1.72 24.85
CA ALA A 46 24.91 1.11 24.94
C ALA A 46 24.08 1.84 26.00
N SER A 47 22.83 2.17 25.69
CA SER A 47 21.85 2.69 26.64
C SER A 47 21.31 1.56 27.47
N ILE A 48 21.32 1.71 28.80
CA ILE A 48 20.83 0.73 29.76
C ILE A 48 19.78 1.39 30.62
N GLU A 49 18.55 0.89 30.55
CA GLU A 49 17.40 1.30 31.35
C GLU A 49 17.14 0.23 32.41
N LEU A 50 16.99 0.65 33.66
CA LEU A 50 16.65 -0.22 34.77
C LEU A 50 15.32 0.17 35.37
N ARG A 51 14.40 -0.80 35.50
CA ARG A 51 13.09 -0.65 36.12
C ARG A 51 12.95 -1.59 37.31
N SER A 52 12.47 -1.05 38.43
CA SER A 52 12.15 -1.79 39.66
C SER A 52 10.90 -1.20 40.30
N GLY A 53 9.74 -1.84 40.11
CA GLY A 53 8.46 -1.27 40.50
C GLY A 53 8.16 0.05 39.78
N SER A 54 8.01 1.12 40.55
CA SER A 54 7.84 2.49 40.01
C SER A 54 9.17 3.25 39.82
N TYR A 55 10.29 2.65 40.13
CA TYR A 55 11.62 3.25 39.99
C TYR A 55 12.17 2.95 38.60
N GLU A 56 12.56 3.99 37.89
CA GLU A 56 13.11 3.92 36.53
C GLU A 56 14.32 4.84 36.43
N VAL A 57 15.44 4.32 35.93
CA VAL A 57 16.71 5.05 35.79
C VAL A 57 17.45 4.52 34.56
N GLU A 58 18.15 5.43 33.87
CA GLU A 58 18.92 5.14 32.67
C GLU A 58 20.41 5.50 32.89
N THR A 59 21.31 4.73 32.25
CA THR A 59 22.74 4.97 32.16
C THR A 59 23.27 4.51 30.80
N THR A 60 24.52 4.79 30.49
CA THR A 60 25.22 4.31 29.30
C THR A 60 26.47 3.53 29.66
N SER A 61 26.81 2.52 28.86
CA SER A 61 28.07 1.78 29.03
C SER A 61 29.28 2.64 28.63
N ASP A 62 30.35 2.53 29.39
CA ASP A 62 31.64 3.22 29.18
C ASP A 62 32.46 2.58 28.01
N ALA A 63 33.70 3.10 27.82
CA ALA A 63 34.58 2.59 26.77
C ALA A 63 35.03 1.12 26.98
N GLN A 64 34.87 0.57 28.17
CA GLN A 64 35.11 -0.83 28.53
C GLN A 64 33.81 -1.66 28.55
N GLY A 65 32.69 -1.05 28.10
CA GLY A 65 31.36 -1.67 28.12
C GLY A 65 30.75 -1.77 29.50
N GLN A 66 31.32 -1.15 30.56
CA GLN A 66 30.83 -1.25 31.93
C GLN A 66 29.70 -0.25 32.18
N PHE A 67 28.75 -0.62 33.04
CA PHE A 67 27.68 0.24 33.53
C PHE A 67 27.43 0.04 35.01
N VAL A 68 26.92 1.08 35.70
CA VAL A 68 26.66 1.09 37.12
C VAL A 68 25.42 1.90 37.47
N PHE A 69 24.51 1.29 38.22
CA PHE A 69 23.44 1.95 38.96
C PHE A 69 23.78 1.87 40.44
N ALA A 70 24.26 2.98 40.98
CA ALA A 70 24.85 3.00 42.30
C ALA A 70 23.86 2.75 43.45
N SER A 71 22.58 3.10 43.26
CA SER A 71 21.54 3.01 44.28
C SER A 71 20.19 2.81 43.61
N VAL A 72 19.66 1.58 43.61
CA VAL A 72 18.38 1.20 43.03
C VAL A 72 17.40 0.87 44.15
N ALA A 73 16.23 1.47 44.13
CA ALA A 73 15.18 1.14 45.10
C ALA A 73 14.45 -0.16 44.64
N GLY A 74 14.48 -1.20 45.48
CA GLY A 74 13.87 -2.50 45.22
C GLY A 74 14.88 -3.66 45.17
N LEU A 75 14.37 -4.89 45.26
CA LEU A 75 15.17 -6.12 45.33
C LEU A 75 15.14 -6.91 44.01
N SER A 76 14.34 -6.52 43.07
CA SER A 76 14.22 -7.15 41.75
C SER A 76 13.68 -6.19 40.70
N GLY A 77 13.91 -6.46 39.44
CA GLY A 77 13.43 -5.64 38.35
C GLY A 77 13.87 -6.16 36.98
N LEU A 78 13.75 -5.31 35.99
CA LEU A 78 14.12 -5.56 34.61
C LEU A 78 15.20 -4.57 34.18
N VAL A 79 16.23 -5.05 33.51
CA VAL A 79 17.20 -4.24 32.78
C VAL A 79 16.97 -4.40 31.28
N THR A 80 16.84 -3.29 30.59
CA THR A 80 16.76 -3.25 29.12
C THR A 80 18.04 -2.61 28.60
N ALA A 81 18.77 -3.27 27.71
CA ALA A 81 19.96 -2.73 27.06
C ALA A 81 19.75 -2.59 25.55
N GLN A 82 20.18 -1.45 25.00
CA GLN A 82 20.11 -1.16 23.57
C GLN A 82 21.40 -0.50 23.10
N ALA A 83 21.88 -0.87 21.92
CA ALA A 83 23.02 -0.24 21.27
C ALA A 83 22.81 -0.21 19.75
N GLN A 84 23.37 0.79 19.10
CA GLN A 84 23.27 0.91 17.65
C GLN A 84 23.94 -0.30 16.96
N GLY A 85 23.21 -1.01 16.11
CA GLY A 85 23.65 -2.22 15.44
C GLY A 85 23.46 -3.51 16.26
N PHE A 86 22.73 -3.45 17.38
CA PHE A 86 22.40 -4.59 18.24
C PHE A 86 20.91 -4.64 18.53
N GLY A 87 20.38 -5.86 18.65
CA GLY A 87 19.01 -6.08 19.13
C GLY A 87 18.84 -5.67 20.59
N SER A 88 17.66 -5.19 20.98
CA SER A 88 17.33 -4.89 22.37
C SER A 88 17.34 -6.17 23.22
N LEU A 89 18.02 -6.12 24.37
CA LEU A 89 18.05 -7.20 25.35
C LEU A 89 17.25 -6.79 26.58
N GLN A 90 16.38 -7.67 27.05
CA GLN A 90 15.73 -7.56 28.37
C GLN A 90 16.19 -8.69 29.27
N GLN A 91 16.63 -8.35 30.47
CA GLN A 91 17.10 -9.31 31.48
C GLN A 91 16.53 -8.96 32.84
N GLU A 92 15.88 -9.94 33.46
CA GLU A 92 15.45 -9.81 34.87
C GLU A 92 16.64 -9.91 35.82
N TRP A 93 16.56 -9.16 36.91
CA TRP A 93 17.53 -9.21 37.99
C TRP A 93 16.86 -9.32 39.36
N THR A 94 17.53 -10.00 40.28
CA THR A 94 17.09 -10.13 41.67
C THR A 94 18.31 -9.97 42.55
N ALA A 95 18.21 -9.15 43.60
CA ALA A 95 19.28 -8.94 44.58
C ALA A 95 19.39 -10.14 45.53
N GLY A 96 20.59 -10.61 45.72
CA GLY A 96 20.94 -11.54 46.79
C GLY A 96 21.14 -10.82 48.14
N ALA A 97 21.62 -11.58 49.15
CA ALA A 97 21.84 -11.07 50.49
C ALA A 97 22.87 -9.87 50.56
N ASP A 98 23.73 -9.76 49.57
CA ASP A 98 24.84 -8.78 49.54
C ASP A 98 24.47 -7.43 48.99
N SER A 99 23.22 -7.14 48.66
CA SER A 99 22.73 -5.89 48.06
C SER A 99 23.52 -5.45 46.82
N ARG A 100 24.17 -6.39 46.13
CA ARG A 100 24.87 -6.19 44.85
C ARG A 100 24.40 -7.17 43.83
N VAL A 101 24.19 -6.70 42.59
CA VAL A 101 23.83 -7.50 41.42
C VAL A 101 24.85 -7.23 40.33
N GLN A 102 25.45 -8.28 39.81
CA GLN A 102 26.42 -8.23 38.72
C GLN A 102 25.78 -8.87 37.48
N LEU A 103 25.68 -8.12 36.37
CA LEU A 103 25.03 -8.55 35.14
C LEU A 103 26.03 -8.59 33.98
N THR A 104 25.88 -9.60 33.13
CA THR A 104 26.53 -9.62 31.82
C THR A 104 25.41 -9.53 30.76
N LEU A 105 25.30 -8.38 30.11
CA LEU A 105 24.30 -8.15 29.07
C LEU A 105 24.93 -8.50 27.73
N VAL A 106 24.52 -9.61 27.13
CA VAL A 106 25.04 -10.04 25.82
C VAL A 106 24.07 -9.58 24.75
N LEU A 107 24.43 -8.49 24.08
CA LEU A 107 23.71 -7.99 22.92
C LEU A 107 24.06 -8.89 21.72
N THR A 108 23.05 -9.43 21.10
CA THR A 108 23.22 -10.03 19.78
C THR A 108 23.30 -8.89 18.76
N PRO A 109 24.20 -8.92 17.76
CA PRO A 109 24.10 -8.02 16.64
C PRO A 109 22.66 -7.95 16.19
N ALA A 110 22.14 -6.75 15.92
CA ALA A 110 20.86 -6.66 15.26
C ALA A 110 20.94 -7.63 14.09
N SER A 111 20.19 -8.72 14.19
CA SER A 111 20.06 -9.57 13.03
C SER A 111 19.57 -8.63 11.94
N SER A 112 19.94 -8.87 10.70
CA SER A 112 19.35 -8.19 9.53
C SER A 112 17.84 -8.46 9.42
N HIS A 113 17.24 -9.00 10.43
CA HIS A 113 15.84 -9.07 10.77
C HIS A 113 15.54 -7.96 11.78
N GLU A 114 15.53 -6.71 11.31
CA GLU A 114 14.76 -5.69 11.99
C GLU A 114 13.36 -6.26 12.21
N GLU A 115 12.86 -6.15 13.43
CA GLU A 115 11.47 -6.45 13.74
C GLU A 115 10.64 -5.49 12.90
N VAL A 116 10.22 -5.95 11.71
CA VAL A 116 9.47 -5.13 10.76
C VAL A 116 8.21 -4.66 11.47
N THR A 117 8.14 -3.36 11.70
CA THR A 117 6.98 -2.70 12.27
C THR A 117 6.08 -2.29 11.12
N VAL A 118 4.80 -2.64 11.18
CA VAL A 118 3.83 -2.28 10.15
C VAL A 118 2.85 -1.24 10.67
N SER A 119 2.55 -0.27 9.84
CA SER A 119 1.65 0.85 10.12
C SER A 119 0.32 0.77 9.34
N ALA A 120 0.17 -0.22 8.46
CA ALA A 120 -1.05 -0.41 7.67
C ALA A 120 -2.32 -0.67 8.51
N THR A 121 -2.17 -0.84 9.83
CA THR A 121 -3.26 -0.87 10.81
C THR A 121 -3.45 0.47 11.53
N ARG A 122 -2.88 1.56 11.03
CA ARG A 122 -2.85 2.90 11.66
C ARG A 122 -2.19 2.95 13.05
N THR A 123 -1.60 1.86 13.51
CA THR A 123 -0.79 1.76 14.73
C THR A 123 0.47 0.97 14.40
N GLU A 124 1.60 1.41 14.91
CA GLU A 124 2.85 0.67 14.75
C GLU A 124 2.75 -0.64 15.54
N THR A 125 2.74 -1.74 14.83
CA THR A 125 2.73 -3.10 15.41
C THR A 125 3.79 -3.94 14.72
N ARG A 126 4.38 -4.89 15.47
CA ARG A 126 5.31 -5.84 14.86
C ARG A 126 4.56 -6.69 13.84
N LEU A 127 5.18 -6.99 12.71
CA LEU A 127 4.61 -7.83 11.67
C LEU A 127 4.11 -9.18 12.22
N THR A 128 4.88 -9.78 13.14
CA THR A 128 4.55 -11.05 13.79
C THR A 128 3.34 -10.96 14.73
N ASP A 129 3.04 -9.77 15.26
CA ASP A 129 1.97 -9.51 16.23
C ASP A 129 0.71 -8.95 15.56
N THR A 130 0.75 -8.78 14.24
CA THR A 130 -0.38 -8.27 13.46
C THR A 130 -1.36 -9.41 13.16
N PRO A 131 -2.60 -9.36 13.66
CA PRO A 131 -3.61 -10.37 13.39
C PRO A 131 -4.25 -10.16 12.01
N GLY A 132 -3.47 -10.35 10.95
CA GLY A 132 -3.87 -10.19 9.56
C GLY A 132 -2.75 -10.58 8.60
N SER A 133 -3.08 -10.79 7.33
CA SER A 133 -2.10 -11.15 6.30
C SER A 133 -1.40 -9.89 5.78
N THR A 134 -0.19 -9.61 6.29
CA THR A 134 0.62 -8.44 5.92
C THR A 134 1.96 -8.88 5.36
N VAL A 135 2.40 -8.23 4.29
CA VAL A 135 3.75 -8.31 3.73
C VAL A 135 4.36 -6.92 3.82
N ALA A 136 5.60 -6.83 4.26
CA ALA A 136 6.37 -5.59 4.25
C ALA A 136 7.64 -5.82 3.43
N LEU A 137 7.96 -4.87 2.57
CA LEU A 137 9.15 -4.85 1.72
C LEU A 137 9.98 -3.64 2.14
N SER A 138 11.15 -3.89 2.69
CA SER A 138 12.11 -2.85 3.08
C SER A 138 12.76 -2.20 1.85
N ASN A 139 13.34 -1.02 2.04
CA ASN A 139 14.11 -0.33 0.98
C ASN A 139 15.23 -1.20 0.40
N THR A 140 15.88 -2.03 1.23
CA THR A 140 16.93 -2.96 0.76
C THR A 140 16.35 -4.08 -0.09
N GLU A 141 15.16 -4.56 0.22
CA GLU A 141 14.45 -5.53 -0.60
C GLU A 141 13.97 -4.91 -1.92
N ILE A 142 13.43 -3.69 -1.87
CA ILE A 142 13.04 -2.93 -3.06
C ILE A 142 14.25 -2.70 -3.99
N ALA A 143 15.40 -2.28 -3.43
CA ALA A 143 16.63 -2.06 -4.20
C ALA A 143 17.24 -3.36 -4.75
N ALA A 144 17.03 -4.50 -4.10
CA ALA A 144 17.51 -5.80 -4.54
C ALA A 144 16.68 -6.39 -5.69
N THR A 145 15.43 -5.89 -5.93
CA THR A 145 14.61 -6.41 -7.02
C THR A 145 15.10 -5.93 -8.37
N PRO A 146 15.11 -6.78 -9.41
CA PRO A 146 15.39 -6.37 -10.78
C PRO A 146 14.37 -5.38 -11.35
N ALA A 147 13.19 -5.30 -10.76
CA ALA A 147 12.07 -4.49 -11.22
C ALA A 147 12.43 -3.00 -11.32
N LEU A 148 12.06 -2.38 -12.43
CA LEU A 148 12.30 -0.96 -12.68
C LEU A 148 11.25 -0.07 -12.05
N ARG A 149 9.98 -0.53 -11.96
CA ARG A 149 8.84 0.23 -11.44
C ARG A 149 8.28 -0.40 -10.16
N VAL A 150 7.65 0.41 -9.32
CA VAL A 150 7.15 -0.04 -8.01
C VAL A 150 6.01 -1.05 -8.13
N ASP A 151 5.14 -0.92 -9.13
CA ASP A 151 4.09 -1.93 -9.40
C ASP A 151 4.68 -3.29 -9.78
N ASP A 152 5.82 -3.34 -10.48
CA ASP A 152 6.51 -4.58 -10.80
C ASP A 152 7.17 -5.22 -9.55
N VAL A 153 7.68 -4.41 -8.60
CA VAL A 153 8.13 -4.90 -7.28
C VAL A 153 6.99 -5.61 -6.56
N LEU A 154 5.79 -5.01 -6.55
CA LEU A 154 4.62 -5.55 -5.86
C LEU A 154 4.10 -6.86 -6.48
N ARG A 155 4.44 -7.18 -7.73
CA ARG A 155 4.08 -8.47 -8.36
C ARG A 155 4.72 -9.69 -7.70
N GLN A 156 5.72 -9.51 -6.84
CA GLN A 156 6.29 -10.59 -6.03
C GLN A 156 5.39 -10.92 -4.83
N VAL A 157 4.42 -10.05 -4.47
CA VAL A 157 3.47 -10.29 -3.39
C VAL A 157 2.33 -11.19 -3.89
N PRO A 158 2.16 -12.41 -3.38
CA PRO A 158 1.06 -13.28 -3.78
C PRO A 158 -0.31 -12.65 -3.50
N GLY A 159 -1.21 -12.77 -4.46
CA GLY A 159 -2.55 -12.16 -4.39
C GLY A 159 -2.62 -10.72 -4.91
N PHE A 160 -1.49 -10.05 -5.17
CA PHE A 160 -1.45 -8.76 -5.86
C PHE A 160 -1.72 -8.97 -7.37
N SER A 161 -2.60 -8.16 -7.94
CA SER A 161 -2.88 -8.18 -9.38
C SER A 161 -3.21 -6.79 -9.89
N LEU A 162 -2.67 -6.49 -11.08
CA LEU A 162 -3.03 -5.32 -11.87
C LEU A 162 -4.08 -5.69 -12.91
N PHE A 163 -4.93 -4.73 -13.25
CA PHE A 163 -5.88 -4.89 -14.33
C PHE A 163 -5.15 -5.22 -15.65
N ARG A 164 -5.58 -6.26 -16.35
CA ARG A 164 -4.99 -6.73 -17.62
C ARG A 164 -3.53 -7.15 -17.57
N ARG A 165 -2.98 -7.51 -16.43
CA ARG A 165 -1.56 -7.94 -16.29
C ARG A 165 -0.53 -6.94 -16.85
N SER A 166 -0.94 -5.74 -17.24
CA SER A 166 -0.06 -4.73 -17.84
C SER A 166 0.75 -4.02 -16.76
N ASP A 167 1.98 -3.65 -17.09
CA ASP A 167 2.83 -2.84 -16.22
C ASP A 167 2.65 -1.34 -16.48
N SER A 168 3.13 -0.50 -15.55
CA SER A 168 3.04 0.95 -15.64
C SER A 168 3.86 1.55 -16.78
N ARG A 169 4.86 0.85 -17.32
CA ARG A 169 5.72 1.36 -18.39
C ARG A 169 4.99 1.60 -19.71
N VAL A 170 4.00 0.76 -20.04
CA VAL A 170 3.32 0.79 -21.34
C VAL A 170 1.80 0.75 -21.23
N ALA A 171 1.25 0.46 -20.04
CA ALA A 171 -0.21 0.46 -19.85
C ALA A 171 -0.76 1.88 -19.93
N ASN A 172 -1.95 2.03 -20.55
CA ASN A 172 -2.70 3.27 -20.44
C ASN A 172 -2.95 3.58 -18.94
N ALA A 173 -2.76 4.84 -18.51
CA ALA A 173 -2.94 5.26 -17.14
C ALA A 173 -4.29 4.81 -16.55
N SER A 174 -5.38 4.98 -17.29
CA SER A 174 -6.74 4.58 -16.87
C SER A 174 -6.98 3.06 -16.78
N ASN A 175 -5.97 2.22 -17.05
CA ASN A 175 -6.04 0.76 -16.91
C ASN A 175 -5.23 0.25 -15.70
N GLN A 176 -4.75 1.13 -14.82
CA GLN A 176 -3.83 0.75 -13.74
C GLN A 176 -4.54 0.54 -12.39
N GLY A 177 -5.73 -0.03 -12.40
CA GLY A 177 -6.41 -0.47 -11.19
C GLY A 177 -5.71 -1.65 -10.53
N VAL A 178 -5.76 -1.72 -9.20
CA VAL A 178 -5.15 -2.77 -8.39
C VAL A 178 -6.19 -3.55 -7.60
N SER A 179 -5.97 -4.85 -7.48
CA SER A 179 -6.79 -5.76 -6.71
C SER A 179 -5.92 -6.71 -5.88
N LEU A 180 -6.44 -7.11 -4.72
CA LEU A 180 -5.88 -8.14 -3.86
C LEU A 180 -6.87 -9.29 -3.72
N ARG A 181 -6.36 -10.52 -3.52
CA ARG A 181 -7.18 -11.73 -3.27
C ARG A 181 -8.24 -12.02 -4.35
N GLY A 182 -7.96 -11.66 -5.59
CA GLY A 182 -8.80 -12.00 -6.72
C GLY A 182 -10.22 -11.44 -6.67
N LEU A 183 -10.39 -10.25 -6.13
CA LEU A 183 -11.69 -9.58 -6.09
C LEU A 183 -12.14 -9.09 -7.48
N GLY A 184 -11.36 -9.35 -8.51
CA GLY A 184 -11.61 -8.95 -9.87
C GLY A 184 -10.97 -7.62 -10.24
N GLY A 185 -10.90 -7.37 -11.54
CA GLY A 185 -10.32 -6.18 -12.11
C GLY A 185 -11.35 -5.35 -12.84
N SER A 186 -11.53 -4.11 -12.41
CA SER A 186 -11.94 -3.05 -13.32
C SER A 186 -10.80 -2.02 -13.38
N ALA A 187 -10.91 -0.98 -14.18
CA ALA A 187 -9.95 0.12 -14.15
C ALA A 187 -9.89 0.75 -12.75
N ALA A 188 -11.00 0.75 -12.01
CA ALA A 188 -11.07 1.21 -10.62
C ALA A 188 -10.51 0.16 -9.65
N SER A 189 -9.65 0.61 -8.73
CA SER A 189 -8.99 -0.24 -7.75
C SER A 189 -9.97 -0.78 -6.71
N ARG A 190 -9.70 -1.99 -6.22
CA ARG A 190 -10.35 -2.61 -5.06
C ARG A 190 -9.40 -2.80 -3.88
N ALA A 191 -8.21 -2.23 -3.98
CA ALA A 191 -7.29 -2.02 -2.87
C ALA A 191 -6.92 -0.54 -2.82
N LEU A 192 -6.89 0.02 -1.61
CA LEU A 192 -6.49 1.40 -1.39
C LEU A 192 -4.98 1.51 -1.40
N VAL A 193 -4.45 2.48 -2.15
CA VAL A 193 -3.01 2.76 -2.20
C VAL A 193 -2.75 4.11 -1.55
N LEU A 194 -1.83 4.12 -0.60
CA LEU A 194 -1.51 5.28 0.23
C LEU A 194 -0.02 5.62 0.15
N GLU A 195 0.30 6.89 0.32
CA GLU A 195 1.64 7.39 0.63
C GLU A 195 1.60 8.15 1.94
N ASP A 196 2.32 7.67 2.96
CA ASP A 196 2.29 8.20 4.34
C ASP A 196 0.87 8.47 4.87
N GLY A 197 -0.06 7.56 4.56
CA GLY A 197 -1.45 7.61 4.99
C GLY A 197 -2.39 8.47 4.14
N LEU A 198 -1.90 9.10 3.05
CA LEU A 198 -2.70 9.87 2.10
C LEU A 198 -3.00 9.05 0.84
N PRO A 199 -4.24 9.06 0.30
CA PRO A 199 -4.58 8.33 -0.91
C PRO A 199 -3.82 8.86 -2.13
N ILE A 200 -3.26 7.94 -2.94
CA ILE A 200 -2.64 8.25 -4.23
C ILE A 200 -3.41 7.66 -5.42
N VAL A 201 -4.58 7.12 -5.17
CA VAL A 201 -5.51 6.64 -6.18
C VAL A 201 -6.16 7.84 -6.86
N ASP A 202 -6.30 7.80 -8.20
CA ASP A 202 -7.09 8.77 -8.96
C ASP A 202 -8.54 8.77 -8.43
N ALA A 203 -9.00 9.90 -7.96
CA ALA A 203 -10.28 9.96 -7.26
C ALA A 203 -11.49 10.01 -8.22
N PHE A 204 -11.31 10.44 -9.49
CA PHE A 204 -12.35 10.39 -10.49
C PHE A 204 -12.57 9.00 -11.06
N GLY A 205 -11.48 8.24 -11.31
CA GLY A 205 -11.50 6.97 -12.02
C GLY A 205 -11.10 5.74 -11.23
N GLY A 206 -10.35 5.88 -10.13
CA GLY A 206 -9.96 4.78 -9.26
C GLY A 206 -8.70 4.02 -9.67
N TRP A 207 -7.92 4.48 -10.65
CA TRP A 207 -6.63 3.88 -11.01
C TRP A 207 -5.47 4.47 -10.21
N VAL A 208 -4.28 3.89 -10.32
CA VAL A 208 -3.09 4.31 -9.57
C VAL A 208 -2.02 4.83 -10.53
N TYR A 209 -1.47 6.00 -10.26
CA TYR A 209 -0.27 6.50 -10.91
C TYR A 209 0.95 6.06 -10.12
N TRP A 210 1.49 4.86 -10.42
CA TRP A 210 2.57 4.23 -9.68
C TRP A 210 3.85 5.06 -9.68
N ASP A 211 4.08 5.78 -10.77
CA ASP A 211 5.30 6.52 -11.07
C ASP A 211 5.34 7.92 -10.42
N ARG A 212 4.29 8.26 -9.65
CA ARG A 212 4.24 9.54 -8.94
C ARG A 212 5.07 9.52 -7.65
N VAL A 213 5.35 8.36 -7.08
CA VAL A 213 6.15 8.20 -5.88
C VAL A 213 7.58 7.84 -6.27
N PRO A 214 8.58 8.72 -6.03
CA PRO A 214 9.96 8.43 -6.37
C PRO A 214 10.49 7.21 -5.61
N ARG A 215 11.06 6.24 -6.32
CA ARG A 215 11.51 4.97 -5.74
C ARG A 215 12.52 5.15 -4.60
N GLU A 216 13.48 6.09 -4.76
CA GLU A 216 14.48 6.35 -3.74
C GLU A 216 13.92 7.09 -2.50
N SER A 217 12.69 7.62 -2.56
CA SER A 217 12.02 8.17 -1.38
C SER A 217 11.45 7.08 -0.47
N LEU A 218 11.29 5.84 -0.94
CA LEU A 218 10.67 4.76 -0.19
C LEU A 218 11.59 4.25 0.92
N GLN A 219 11.07 4.16 2.12
CA GLN A 219 11.63 3.45 3.26
C GLN A 219 11.13 2.01 3.28
N ASP A 220 9.81 1.85 3.19
CA ASP A 220 9.14 0.56 3.25
C ASP A 220 7.88 0.58 2.36
N VAL A 221 7.46 -0.60 1.90
CA VAL A 221 6.15 -0.81 1.27
C VAL A 221 5.42 -1.90 2.03
N GLU A 222 4.25 -1.59 2.57
CA GLU A 222 3.42 -2.52 3.31
C GLU A 222 2.20 -2.92 2.48
N VAL A 223 1.89 -4.22 2.42
CA VAL A 223 0.70 -4.75 1.76
C VAL A 223 -0.13 -5.51 2.79
N PHE A 224 -1.23 -4.91 3.22
CA PHE A 224 -2.21 -5.54 4.08
C PHE A 224 -3.31 -6.16 3.21
N ARG A 225 -3.47 -7.49 3.29
CA ARG A 225 -4.45 -8.27 2.52
C ARG A 225 -5.71 -8.54 3.33
N GLY A 226 -6.88 -8.34 2.72
CA GLY A 226 -8.21 -8.44 3.36
C GLY A 226 -8.81 -7.08 3.68
N GLY A 227 -10.14 -6.99 3.72
CA GLY A 227 -10.86 -5.73 3.86
C GLY A 227 -10.43 -4.91 5.07
N ALA A 228 -10.09 -3.64 4.85
CA ALA A 228 -9.60 -2.71 5.86
C ALA A 228 -10.45 -1.43 5.98
N SER A 229 -11.69 -1.48 5.50
CA SER A 229 -12.59 -0.32 5.56
C SER A 229 -12.95 0.12 6.99
N ASN A 230 -12.73 -0.73 8.01
CA ASN A 230 -12.88 -0.33 9.42
C ASN A 230 -11.97 0.83 9.84
N LEU A 231 -10.86 1.03 9.14
CA LEU A 231 -9.93 2.15 9.37
C LEU A 231 -9.90 3.14 8.20
N TYR A 232 -9.92 2.63 6.98
CA TYR A 232 -9.60 3.42 5.78
C TYR A 232 -10.81 3.79 4.92
N GLY A 233 -12.01 3.25 5.20
CA GLY A 233 -13.24 3.56 4.47
C GLY A 233 -13.28 2.96 3.07
N SER A 234 -13.76 3.75 2.09
CA SER A 234 -13.87 3.32 0.70
C SER A 234 -12.54 2.87 0.10
N ASP A 235 -12.61 2.00 -0.91
CA ASP A 235 -11.51 1.46 -1.71
C ASP A 235 -10.61 0.45 -0.98
N ALA A 236 -10.62 0.38 0.35
CA ALA A 236 -9.94 -0.66 1.12
C ALA A 236 -10.72 -1.99 1.15
N LEU A 237 -11.34 -2.37 0.01
CA LEU A 237 -12.19 -3.55 -0.11
C LEU A 237 -11.38 -4.85 -0.01
N GLY A 238 -10.29 -4.96 -0.77
CA GLY A 238 -9.38 -6.10 -0.79
C GLY A 238 -8.15 -5.96 0.08
N GLY A 239 -7.88 -4.75 0.56
CA GLY A 239 -6.73 -4.43 1.40
C GLY A 239 -6.18 -3.03 1.20
N VAL A 240 -5.00 -2.81 1.75
CA VAL A 240 -4.27 -1.54 1.69
C VAL A 240 -2.83 -1.78 1.27
N ILE A 241 -2.33 -0.94 0.39
CA ILE A 241 -0.92 -0.85 0.03
C ILE A 241 -0.43 0.51 0.53
N GLN A 242 0.54 0.51 1.43
CA GLN A 242 1.08 1.71 2.06
C GLN A 242 2.52 1.91 1.64
N PHE A 243 2.82 3.02 0.98
CA PHE A 243 4.17 3.52 0.77
C PHE A 243 4.58 4.40 1.95
N ILE A 244 5.70 4.07 2.58
CA ILE A 244 6.28 4.82 3.70
C ILE A 244 7.53 5.49 3.18
N THR A 245 7.58 6.83 3.29
CA THR A 245 8.71 7.60 2.79
C THR A 245 9.80 7.77 3.85
N ARG A 246 11.06 7.93 3.39
CA ARG A 246 12.21 8.19 4.24
C ARG A 246 12.03 9.50 5.01
N GLN A 247 12.31 9.46 6.30
CA GLN A 247 12.27 10.65 7.15
C GLN A 247 13.65 11.32 7.21
N PRO A 248 13.74 12.66 7.00
CA PRO A 248 15.01 13.37 7.07
C PRO A 248 15.62 13.30 8.48
N GLY A 249 16.89 12.93 8.54
CA GLY A 249 17.69 12.83 9.77
C GLY A 249 19.03 13.56 9.64
N ALA A 250 20.15 12.87 9.84
CA ALA A 250 21.46 13.34 9.41
C ALA A 250 21.46 13.58 7.90
N PRO A 251 22.34 14.47 7.37
CA PRO A 251 22.41 14.70 5.93
C PRO A 251 22.61 13.38 5.17
N ALA A 252 21.72 13.11 4.21
CA ALA A 252 21.77 11.88 3.41
C ALA A 252 21.35 12.16 1.97
N PHE A 253 21.90 11.36 1.05
CA PHE A 253 21.61 11.40 -0.38
C PHE A 253 21.64 9.99 -0.96
N HIS A 254 20.55 9.60 -1.63
CA HIS A 254 20.37 8.33 -2.32
C HIS A 254 20.05 8.63 -3.79
N LEU A 255 20.69 7.93 -4.69
CA LEU A 255 20.51 8.08 -6.14
C LEU A 255 20.61 6.71 -6.79
N GLU A 256 19.64 6.36 -7.62
CA GLU A 256 19.75 5.30 -8.62
C GLU A 256 19.61 5.92 -10.01
N THR A 257 20.48 5.56 -10.94
CA THR A 257 20.32 5.89 -12.34
C THR A 257 20.71 4.70 -13.21
N SER A 258 19.94 4.47 -14.27
CA SER A 258 20.19 3.37 -15.19
C SER A 258 19.84 3.71 -16.63
N TYR A 259 20.37 2.88 -17.56
CA TYR A 259 20.01 2.93 -18.95
C TYR A 259 19.80 1.51 -19.49
N GLY A 260 18.65 1.27 -20.12
CA GLY A 260 18.26 -0.02 -20.67
C GLY A 260 18.05 -0.02 -22.18
N ASN A 261 17.78 -1.22 -22.73
CA ASN A 261 17.23 -1.35 -24.07
C ASN A 261 15.90 -0.57 -24.18
N GLU A 262 15.32 -0.50 -25.38
CA GLU A 262 14.15 0.37 -25.66
C GLU A 262 14.41 1.86 -25.36
N LYS A 263 15.70 2.27 -25.34
CA LYS A 263 16.16 3.61 -24.96
C LYS A 263 15.55 4.08 -23.64
N THR A 264 15.72 3.29 -22.60
CA THR A 264 15.11 3.45 -21.30
C THR A 264 16.09 4.07 -20.29
N PRO A 265 16.28 5.42 -20.26
CA PRO A 265 16.91 6.11 -19.15
C PRO A 265 15.95 6.17 -17.96
N ASP A 266 16.53 5.99 -16.78
CA ASP A 266 15.86 6.10 -15.49
C ASP A 266 16.76 6.83 -14.50
N LEU A 267 16.17 7.70 -13.69
CA LEU A 267 16.84 8.42 -12.61
C LEU A 267 15.86 8.63 -11.46
N SER A 268 16.20 8.12 -10.29
CA SER A 268 15.48 8.36 -9.05
C SER A 268 16.45 8.84 -7.98
N PHE A 269 16.11 9.87 -7.22
CA PHE A 269 16.91 10.29 -6.09
C PHE A 269 16.08 10.78 -4.91
N TRP A 270 16.68 10.69 -3.75
CA TRP A 270 16.20 11.31 -2.52
C TRP A 270 17.36 11.97 -1.79
N THR A 271 17.12 13.14 -1.23
CA THR A 271 18.06 13.80 -0.31
C THR A 271 17.29 14.41 0.84
N GLY A 272 17.88 14.37 2.03
CA GLY A 272 17.24 14.93 3.20
C GLY A 272 18.24 15.29 4.28
N THR A 273 17.86 16.27 5.11
CA THR A 273 18.66 16.72 6.24
C THR A 273 17.79 17.33 7.33
N ARG A 274 18.32 17.32 8.54
CA ARG A 274 17.78 18.04 9.68
C ARG A 274 18.78 19.05 10.21
N ALA A 275 18.37 20.32 10.26
CA ALA A 275 19.17 21.42 10.80
C ALA A 275 18.40 22.07 11.97
N GLY A 276 18.86 21.82 13.19
CA GLY A 276 18.16 22.25 14.40
C GLY A 276 16.76 21.64 14.52
N LYS A 277 15.73 22.52 14.52
CA LYS A 277 14.32 22.06 14.59
C LYS A 277 13.70 21.82 13.22
N TRP A 278 14.34 22.17 12.13
CA TRP A 278 13.83 22.03 10.78
C TRP A 278 14.37 20.78 10.12
N ASP A 279 13.55 20.12 9.38
CA ASP A 279 13.91 19.02 8.48
C ASP A 279 13.39 19.31 7.08
N VAL A 280 14.17 18.90 6.07
CA VAL A 280 13.84 19.10 4.66
C VAL A 280 14.24 17.85 3.91
N SER A 281 13.39 17.39 3.01
CA SER A 281 13.73 16.36 2.01
C SER A 281 13.22 16.74 0.63
N LEU A 282 13.97 16.33 -0.38
CA LEU A 282 13.64 16.46 -1.80
C LEU A 282 13.82 15.10 -2.45
N ALA A 283 12.80 14.65 -3.17
CA ALA A 283 12.84 13.43 -3.99
C ALA A 283 12.40 13.75 -5.42
N SER A 284 12.90 12.99 -6.37
CA SER A 284 12.48 13.10 -7.77
C SER A 284 12.72 11.79 -8.49
N GLU A 285 11.84 11.49 -9.44
CA GLU A 285 12.02 10.43 -10.41
C GLU A 285 11.80 10.98 -11.81
N MET A 286 12.63 10.53 -12.76
CA MET A 286 12.54 10.87 -14.18
C MET A 286 12.75 9.60 -14.99
N PHE A 287 11.78 9.27 -15.79
CA PHE A 287 11.79 8.05 -16.58
C PHE A 287 11.36 8.30 -18.02
N ARG A 288 11.90 7.48 -18.93
CA ARG A 288 11.43 7.39 -20.30
C ARG A 288 11.70 5.98 -20.82
N THR A 289 10.83 5.49 -21.70
CA THR A 289 11.08 4.33 -22.55
C THR A 289 10.48 4.55 -23.94
N ASP A 290 11.15 4.03 -24.98
CA ASP A 290 10.53 3.93 -26.30
C ASP A 290 9.55 2.73 -26.37
N GLY A 291 9.59 1.81 -25.39
CA GLY A 291 8.69 0.68 -25.23
C GLY A 291 8.67 -0.29 -26.41
N TYR A 292 7.57 -1.01 -26.53
CA TYR A 292 7.41 -2.06 -27.53
C TYR A 292 6.00 -2.06 -28.15
N ILE A 293 5.85 -2.72 -29.32
CA ILE A 293 4.55 -2.83 -30.00
C ILE A 293 3.73 -3.91 -29.30
N LEU A 294 2.57 -3.52 -28.73
CA LEU A 294 1.69 -4.39 -27.95
C LEU A 294 1.04 -5.50 -28.77
N VAL A 295 0.79 -5.24 -30.07
CA VAL A 295 0.11 -6.18 -30.97
C VAL A 295 1.10 -7.21 -31.48
N PRO A 296 0.79 -8.54 -31.43
CA PRO A 296 1.68 -9.56 -31.95
C PRO A 296 1.88 -9.43 -33.46
N THR A 297 3.04 -9.86 -33.99
CA THR A 297 3.46 -9.65 -35.38
C THR A 297 2.46 -10.12 -36.42
N TRP A 298 1.72 -11.21 -36.15
CA TRP A 298 0.74 -11.78 -37.06
C TRP A 298 -0.62 -11.03 -37.11
N GLN A 299 -0.84 -10.08 -36.16
CA GLN A 299 -2.06 -9.19 -36.18
C GLN A 299 -1.69 -7.73 -36.47
N ARG A 300 -0.39 -7.42 -36.59
CA ARG A 300 0.13 -6.05 -36.70
C ARG A 300 -0.12 -5.45 -38.06
N GLY A 301 -0.54 -4.20 -38.10
CA GLY A 301 -0.69 -3.37 -39.30
C GLY A 301 0.14 -2.09 -39.28
N ALA A 302 -0.07 -1.22 -40.25
CA ALA A 302 0.72 0.00 -40.42
C ALA A 302 0.54 1.05 -39.32
N VAL A 303 -0.58 1.01 -38.57
CA VAL A 303 -0.85 1.96 -37.49
C VAL A 303 -0.19 1.59 -36.16
N ASP A 304 0.29 0.34 -36.03
CA ASP A 304 0.86 -0.16 -34.80
C ASP A 304 2.26 0.40 -34.54
N THR A 305 2.38 1.17 -33.51
CA THR A 305 3.61 1.79 -33.04
C THR A 305 3.95 1.31 -31.62
N PRO A 306 5.19 1.45 -31.15
CA PRO A 306 5.51 1.13 -29.77
C PRO A 306 4.66 1.94 -28.78
N ALA A 307 4.06 1.24 -27.81
CA ALA A 307 3.52 1.88 -26.63
C ALA A 307 4.70 2.31 -25.75
N ASN A 308 4.67 3.55 -25.30
CA ASN A 308 5.79 4.14 -24.58
C ASN A 308 5.30 5.09 -23.48
N SER A 309 6.20 5.49 -22.60
CA SER A 309 5.94 6.53 -21.62
C SER A 309 7.15 7.39 -21.34
N LYS A 310 6.90 8.59 -20.88
CA LYS A 310 7.86 9.46 -20.20
C LYS A 310 7.13 10.13 -19.03
N ASP A 311 7.75 10.11 -17.88
CA ASP A 311 7.18 10.70 -16.68
C ASP A 311 8.26 11.39 -15.84
N ALA A 312 7.81 12.29 -14.98
CA ALA A 312 8.63 12.92 -13.97
C ALA A 312 7.79 13.25 -12.75
N SER A 313 8.35 12.98 -11.58
CA SER A 313 7.81 13.39 -10.29
C SER A 313 8.84 14.16 -9.49
N VAL A 314 8.38 15.14 -8.72
CA VAL A 314 9.20 15.91 -7.76
C VAL A 314 8.40 16.07 -6.48
N GLU A 315 8.99 15.73 -5.36
CA GLU A 315 8.41 15.88 -4.05
C GLU A 315 9.34 16.66 -3.13
N LEU A 316 8.79 17.68 -2.47
CA LEU A 316 9.47 18.46 -1.45
C LEU A 316 8.70 18.37 -0.13
N THR A 317 9.38 17.95 0.94
CA THR A 317 8.82 17.99 2.30
C THR A 317 9.65 18.92 3.16
N VAL A 318 8.96 19.79 3.90
CA VAL A 318 9.57 20.68 4.91
C VAL A 318 8.84 20.44 6.22
N GLY A 319 9.60 20.05 7.24
CA GLY A 319 9.08 19.77 8.56
C GLY A 319 9.74 20.64 9.64
N ARG A 320 9.06 20.75 10.79
CA ARG A 320 9.58 21.41 11.98
C ARG A 320 9.18 20.66 13.24
N LYS A 321 10.14 20.36 14.08
CA LYS A 321 9.89 19.81 15.41
C LYS A 321 9.17 20.83 16.30
N LEU A 322 8.14 20.38 17.01
CA LEU A 322 7.37 21.10 18.02
C LEU A 322 7.70 20.49 19.39
N GLY A 323 8.71 21.07 20.06
CA GLY A 323 9.30 20.45 21.25
C GLY A 323 9.98 19.10 20.91
N ASP A 324 9.96 18.18 21.87
CA ASP A 324 10.59 16.84 21.72
C ASP A 324 9.63 15.78 21.18
N LYS A 325 8.32 16.04 21.25
CA LYS A 325 7.26 15.05 21.00
C LYS A 325 6.29 15.45 19.88
N GLY A 326 6.62 16.48 19.11
CA GLY A 326 5.75 16.93 18.03
C GLY A 326 6.50 17.30 16.76
N ARG A 327 5.80 17.22 15.63
CA ARG A 327 6.25 17.64 14.31
C ARG A 327 5.09 18.20 13.49
N ILE A 328 5.29 19.36 12.90
CA ILE A 328 4.44 19.86 11.82
C ILE A 328 5.23 19.82 10.52
N PHE A 329 4.57 19.48 9.42
CA PHE A 329 5.22 19.45 8.11
C PHE A 329 4.26 19.85 7.00
N GLY A 330 4.82 20.31 5.89
CA GLY A 330 4.16 20.50 4.63
C GLY A 330 4.89 19.71 3.55
N ARG A 331 4.13 19.09 2.64
CA ARG A 331 4.62 18.38 1.47
C ARG A 331 3.98 18.95 0.23
N GLY A 332 4.75 19.09 -0.84
CA GLY A 332 4.28 19.40 -2.19
C GLY A 332 4.79 18.35 -3.16
N ASN A 333 3.92 17.82 -3.99
CA ASN A 333 4.24 16.87 -5.06
C ASN A 333 3.78 17.43 -6.41
N PHE A 334 4.61 17.28 -7.42
CA PHE A 334 4.26 17.57 -8.81
C PHE A 334 4.60 16.35 -9.66
N TYR A 335 3.64 15.91 -10.47
CA TYR A 335 3.77 14.77 -11.37
C TYR A 335 3.31 15.12 -12.76
N THR A 336 4.05 14.64 -13.78
CA THR A 336 3.65 14.73 -15.18
C THR A 336 3.99 13.45 -15.93
N GLU A 337 3.11 13.04 -16.84
CA GLU A 337 3.26 11.84 -17.63
C GLU A 337 2.75 12.07 -19.04
N PHE A 338 3.44 11.54 -20.06
CA PHE A 338 3.00 11.48 -21.44
C PHE A 338 3.20 10.07 -21.99
N ARG A 339 2.18 9.55 -22.72
CA ARG A 339 2.20 8.18 -23.29
C ARG A 339 1.71 8.16 -24.73
N HIS A 340 2.31 7.26 -25.52
CA HIS A 340 1.68 6.69 -26.72
C HIS A 340 1.15 5.31 -26.37
N ASN A 341 -0.14 5.06 -26.71
CA ASN A 341 -0.84 3.83 -26.32
C ASN A 341 -0.82 2.75 -27.42
N GLY A 342 0.21 2.73 -28.24
CA GLY A 342 0.45 1.67 -29.24
C GLY A 342 -0.08 1.97 -30.65
N THR A 343 -0.64 3.17 -30.90
CA THR A 343 -0.96 3.66 -32.25
C THR A 343 -0.58 5.13 -32.42
N VAL A 344 -0.61 5.63 -33.64
CA VAL A 344 -0.15 7.01 -33.97
C VAL A 344 -1.02 8.07 -33.28
N ILE A 345 -2.36 7.87 -33.21
CA ILE A 345 -3.30 8.87 -32.68
C ILE A 345 -3.49 8.70 -31.16
N GLN A 346 -3.47 7.47 -30.64
CA GLN A 346 -3.79 7.22 -29.23
C GLN A 346 -2.67 7.67 -28.30
N THR A 347 -2.90 8.78 -27.63
CA THR A 347 -1.96 9.37 -26.65
C THR A 347 -2.71 9.78 -25.40
N ASN A 348 -1.98 9.90 -24.29
CA ASN A 348 -2.48 10.60 -23.10
C ASN A 348 -1.38 11.45 -22.45
N ASP A 349 -1.80 12.48 -21.74
CA ASP A 349 -0.96 13.41 -20.97
C ASP A 349 -1.63 13.61 -19.60
N THR A 350 -0.86 13.48 -18.54
CA THR A 350 -1.33 13.72 -17.16
C THR A 350 -0.46 14.78 -16.51
N ARG A 351 -1.08 15.73 -15.84
CA ARG A 351 -0.41 16.72 -14.99
C ARG A 351 -1.12 16.80 -13.67
N MET A 352 -0.37 16.68 -12.58
CA MET A 352 -0.92 16.65 -11.25
C MET A 352 -0.07 17.50 -10.31
N GLY A 353 -0.73 18.25 -9.44
CA GLY A 353 -0.11 18.94 -8.32
C GLY A 353 -0.85 18.60 -7.04
N GLU A 354 -0.11 18.26 -6.00
CA GLU A 354 -0.65 17.98 -4.67
C GLU A 354 0.08 18.80 -3.61
N GLY A 355 -0.68 19.25 -2.61
CA GLY A 355 -0.15 19.84 -1.40
C GLY A 355 -0.77 19.19 -0.18
N SER A 356 0.03 18.88 0.83
CA SER A 356 -0.46 18.35 2.09
C SER A 356 0.20 19.02 3.31
N LEU A 357 -0.53 19.01 4.43
CA LEU A 357 -0.07 19.49 5.73
C LEU A 357 -0.30 18.39 6.77
N GLY A 358 0.67 18.17 7.63
CA GLY A 358 0.59 17.19 8.69
C GLY A 358 1.03 17.75 10.04
N LEU A 359 0.38 17.26 11.09
CA LEU A 359 0.78 17.45 12.49
C LEU A 359 0.78 16.09 13.18
N ASP A 360 1.89 15.75 13.78
CA ASP A 360 2.06 14.63 14.69
C ASP A 360 2.46 15.16 16.05
N GLN A 361 1.69 14.86 17.10
CA GLN A 361 1.94 15.35 18.45
C GLN A 361 1.64 14.27 19.48
N GLN A 362 2.62 13.96 20.31
CA GLN A 362 2.46 13.12 21.49
C GLN A 362 2.23 13.98 22.74
N PHE A 363 1.28 13.55 23.58
CA PHE A 363 0.93 14.19 24.84
C PHE A 363 1.17 13.19 25.98
N GLY A 364 1.82 13.64 27.05
CA GLY A 364 2.10 12.76 28.19
C GLY A 364 2.86 11.49 27.80
N SER A 365 2.46 10.35 28.38
CA SER A 365 3.10 9.05 28.19
C SER A 365 2.29 8.08 27.33
N GLY A 366 1.11 8.46 26.85
CA GLY A 366 0.22 7.50 26.17
C GLY A 366 -0.68 8.08 25.09
N ASP A 367 -0.77 9.38 24.96
CA ASP A 367 -1.63 10.01 23.95
C ASP A 367 -0.85 10.50 22.74
N SER A 368 -1.39 10.29 21.55
CA SER A 368 -0.91 10.93 20.32
C SER A 368 -2.06 11.43 19.47
N LEU A 369 -1.83 12.54 18.77
CA LEU A 369 -2.73 13.15 17.81
C LEU A 369 -2.01 13.27 16.47
N THR A 370 -2.65 12.75 15.43
CA THR A 370 -2.22 12.87 14.04
C THR A 370 -3.27 13.63 13.26
N LEU A 371 -2.90 14.73 12.61
CA LEU A 371 -3.77 15.49 11.72
C LEU A 371 -3.16 15.55 10.33
N ARG A 372 -3.96 15.37 9.32
CA ARG A 372 -3.59 15.45 7.90
C ARG A 372 -4.62 16.29 7.16
N GLY A 373 -4.16 17.18 6.29
CA GLY A 373 -4.98 17.89 5.33
C GLY A 373 -4.29 17.88 3.98
N TYR A 374 -5.03 17.69 2.90
CA TYR A 374 -4.46 17.65 1.56
C TYR A 374 -5.40 18.21 0.51
N GLY A 375 -4.82 18.63 -0.60
CA GLY A 375 -5.53 19.04 -1.80
C GLY A 375 -4.75 18.66 -3.04
N GLN A 376 -5.46 18.21 -4.08
CA GLN A 376 -4.89 17.80 -5.35
C GLN A 376 -5.65 18.46 -6.50
N VAL A 377 -4.92 18.83 -7.54
CA VAL A 377 -5.48 19.23 -8.84
C VAL A 377 -4.84 18.38 -9.93
N GLN A 378 -5.66 17.93 -10.88
CA GLN A 378 -5.24 17.09 -11.98
C GLN A 378 -5.88 17.54 -13.29
N GLY A 379 -5.13 17.45 -14.38
CA GLY A 379 -5.62 17.47 -15.74
C GLY A 379 -5.13 16.23 -16.47
N TYR A 380 -6.05 15.47 -17.03
CA TYR A 380 -5.78 14.29 -17.82
C TYR A 380 -6.35 14.46 -19.21
N ASP A 381 -5.49 14.45 -20.24
CA ASP A 381 -5.86 14.51 -21.65
C ASP A 381 -5.71 13.13 -22.29
N GLN A 382 -6.69 12.71 -23.11
CA GLN A 382 -6.59 11.48 -23.88
C GLN A 382 -7.16 11.64 -25.29
N ARG A 383 -6.50 11.05 -26.27
CA ARG A 383 -6.95 10.92 -27.64
C ARG A 383 -7.33 9.48 -27.93
N PHE A 384 -8.54 9.27 -28.42
CA PHE A 384 -9.07 7.97 -28.84
C PHE A 384 -9.18 7.89 -30.35
N SER A 385 -9.02 6.71 -30.89
CA SER A 385 -9.17 6.44 -32.30
C SER A 385 -9.94 5.17 -32.58
N SER A 386 -10.48 5.08 -33.76
CA SER A 386 -10.98 3.84 -34.36
C SER A 386 -9.93 3.31 -35.32
N VAL A 387 -9.47 2.10 -35.09
CA VAL A 387 -8.52 1.37 -35.92
C VAL A 387 -9.26 0.43 -36.83
N ALA A 388 -8.96 0.43 -38.13
CA ALA A 388 -9.53 -0.51 -39.11
C ALA A 388 -9.19 -1.96 -38.77
N ALA A 389 -9.99 -2.94 -39.21
CA ALA A 389 -9.81 -4.33 -38.88
C ALA A 389 -8.46 -4.90 -39.36
N ASP A 390 -7.95 -4.41 -40.48
CA ASP A 390 -6.62 -4.75 -41.03
C ASP A 390 -5.47 -3.98 -40.38
N ARG A 391 -5.79 -3.07 -39.44
CA ARG A 391 -4.85 -2.18 -38.70
C ARG A 391 -3.95 -1.32 -39.59
N ASN A 392 -4.38 -1.02 -40.82
CA ASN A 392 -3.61 -0.18 -41.74
C ASN A 392 -4.07 1.27 -41.79
N SER A 393 -5.21 1.58 -41.16
CA SER A 393 -5.71 2.96 -41.06
C SER A 393 -6.31 3.22 -39.68
N GLU A 394 -6.28 4.48 -39.28
CA GLU A 394 -6.73 4.96 -37.99
C GLU A 394 -7.40 6.32 -38.17
N SER A 395 -8.49 6.56 -37.43
CA SER A 395 -9.19 7.83 -37.43
C SER A 395 -9.52 8.30 -36.01
N LEU A 396 -9.35 9.58 -35.74
CA LEU A 396 -9.68 10.19 -34.45
C LEU A 396 -11.20 10.05 -34.19
N THR A 397 -11.56 9.61 -32.99
CA THR A 397 -12.95 9.45 -32.55
C THR A 397 -13.33 10.36 -31.39
N ASP A 398 -12.37 10.67 -30.52
CA ASP A 398 -12.64 11.42 -29.31
C ASP A 398 -11.37 12.14 -28.80
N LEU A 399 -11.55 13.40 -28.38
CA LEU A 399 -10.59 14.17 -27.58
C LEU A 399 -11.20 14.37 -26.21
N GLN A 400 -10.59 13.82 -25.21
CA GLN A 400 -11.03 13.87 -23.81
C GLN A 400 -10.12 14.74 -22.99
N TYR A 401 -10.71 15.54 -22.09
CA TYR A 401 -10.04 16.22 -21.00
C TYR A 401 -10.77 15.94 -19.69
N VAL A 402 -10.05 15.49 -18.66
CA VAL A 402 -10.60 15.20 -17.33
C VAL A 402 -9.95 16.13 -16.30
N PRO A 403 -10.59 17.27 -15.98
CA PRO A 403 -10.22 18.08 -14.83
C PRO A 403 -10.71 17.39 -13.55
N GLU A 404 -9.81 17.29 -12.55
CA GLU A 404 -10.12 16.76 -11.24
C GLU A 404 -9.58 17.68 -10.14
N GLN A 405 -10.35 17.82 -9.07
CA GLN A 405 -9.95 18.47 -7.83
C GLN A 405 -10.34 17.59 -6.64
N VAL A 406 -9.42 17.43 -5.70
CA VAL A 406 -9.66 16.70 -4.46
C VAL A 406 -9.28 17.59 -3.29
N VAL A 407 -10.09 17.58 -2.24
CA VAL A 407 -9.76 18.15 -0.94
C VAL A 407 -10.13 17.14 0.13
N GLY A 408 -9.21 16.90 1.05
CA GLY A 408 -9.44 15.95 2.12
C GLY A 408 -8.73 16.31 3.41
N GLY A 409 -9.14 15.65 4.47
CA GLY A 409 -8.51 15.76 5.77
C GLY A 409 -8.84 14.59 6.66
N ALA A 410 -7.92 14.25 7.56
CA ALA A 410 -8.08 13.19 8.53
C ALA A 410 -7.50 13.62 9.89
N GLY A 411 -8.16 13.18 10.96
CA GLY A 411 -7.69 13.33 12.33
C GLY A 411 -7.79 11.99 13.06
N GLN A 412 -6.72 11.63 13.76
CA GLN A 412 -6.66 10.42 14.57
C GLN A 412 -6.08 10.73 15.94
N TRP A 413 -6.76 10.24 16.97
CA TRP A 413 -6.25 10.20 18.32
C TRP A 413 -5.97 8.75 18.71
N THR A 414 -4.81 8.52 19.34
CA THR A 414 -4.40 7.21 19.83
C THR A 414 -4.09 7.35 21.32
N HIS A 415 -4.60 6.42 22.15
CA HIS A 415 -4.35 6.36 23.57
C HIS A 415 -3.86 4.99 24.01
N LEU A 416 -2.77 4.98 24.78
CA LEU A 416 -2.20 3.75 25.34
C LEU A 416 -2.65 3.58 26.80
N PHE A 417 -3.50 2.57 27.06
CA PHE A 417 -3.84 2.16 28.43
C PHE A 417 -2.79 1.17 28.96
N GLY A 418 -1.71 1.70 29.49
CA GLY A 418 -0.55 0.89 29.94
C GLY A 418 0.12 0.15 28.77
N LYS A 419 0.47 -1.12 28.99
CA LYS A 419 1.15 -1.97 27.97
C LYS A 419 0.19 -2.90 27.22
N HIS A 420 -1.09 -2.91 27.60
CA HIS A 420 -2.02 -3.97 27.22
C HIS A 420 -3.12 -3.54 26.26
N GLN A 421 -3.41 -2.24 26.16
CA GLN A 421 -4.51 -1.77 25.34
C GLN A 421 -4.14 -0.50 24.60
N THR A 422 -4.51 -0.42 23.34
CA THR A 422 -4.33 0.75 22.47
C THR A 422 -5.68 1.09 21.85
N LEU A 423 -6.21 2.24 22.19
CA LEU A 423 -7.42 2.76 21.59
C LEU A 423 -7.08 3.78 20.51
N VAL A 424 -7.67 3.62 19.34
CA VAL A 424 -7.58 4.55 18.22
C VAL A 424 -8.98 5.06 17.88
N ALA A 425 -9.14 6.35 17.71
CA ALA A 425 -10.38 6.95 17.25
C ALA A 425 -10.07 8.09 16.27
N GLY A 426 -10.92 8.25 15.27
CA GLY A 426 -10.67 9.30 14.29
C GLY A 426 -11.83 9.56 13.36
N ALA A 427 -11.62 10.57 12.53
CA ALA A 427 -12.55 10.98 11.48
C ALA A 427 -11.76 11.41 10.24
N ASP A 428 -12.37 11.23 9.08
CA ASP A 428 -11.86 11.78 7.84
C ASP A 428 -12.98 12.26 6.92
N ILE A 429 -12.60 13.15 6.01
CA ILE A 429 -13.47 13.68 4.97
C ILE A 429 -12.67 13.79 3.67
N MET A 430 -13.29 13.43 2.57
CA MET A 430 -12.78 13.64 1.23
C MET A 430 -13.91 14.15 0.33
N GLU A 431 -13.63 15.17 -0.46
CA GLU A 431 -14.52 15.63 -1.52
C GLU A 431 -13.76 15.65 -2.84
N VAL A 432 -14.38 15.03 -3.85
CA VAL A 432 -13.89 14.93 -5.21
C VAL A 432 -14.82 15.72 -6.12
N MET A 433 -14.27 16.54 -7.00
CA MET A 433 -14.95 17.17 -8.11
C MET A 433 -14.23 16.78 -9.39
N GLY A 434 -14.94 16.12 -10.31
CA GLY A 434 -14.36 15.68 -11.57
C GLY A 434 -15.39 15.60 -12.68
N ALA A 435 -14.92 15.82 -13.89
CA ALA A 435 -15.72 15.72 -15.09
C ALA A 435 -14.89 15.12 -16.23
N SER A 436 -15.55 14.55 -17.22
CA SER A 436 -14.97 14.19 -18.51
C SER A 436 -15.57 15.09 -19.58
N ASP A 437 -14.77 16.00 -20.10
CA ASP A 437 -15.12 16.88 -21.22
C ASP A 437 -14.61 16.24 -22.51
N GLU A 438 -15.51 15.98 -23.47
CA GLU A 438 -15.22 15.18 -24.65
C GLU A 438 -15.65 15.87 -25.93
N GLN A 439 -14.81 15.81 -26.97
CA GLN A 439 -15.10 16.23 -28.32
C GLN A 439 -15.15 15.01 -29.24
N PHE A 440 -16.34 14.66 -29.74
CA PHE A 440 -16.54 13.45 -30.55
C PHE A 440 -16.42 13.72 -32.02
N PHE A 441 -15.71 12.83 -32.73
CA PHE A 441 -15.44 12.95 -34.16
C PHE A 441 -16.01 11.73 -34.90
N SER A 442 -16.47 11.98 -36.14
CA SER A 442 -16.83 10.95 -37.10
C SER A 442 -16.28 11.32 -38.47
N SER A 443 -15.48 10.41 -39.05
CA SER A 443 -14.81 10.63 -40.34
C SER A 443 -14.08 11.99 -40.42
N GLY A 444 -13.37 12.36 -39.35
CA GLY A 444 -12.60 13.60 -39.23
C GLY A 444 -13.43 14.87 -38.93
N THR A 445 -14.76 14.78 -38.86
CA THR A 445 -15.65 15.90 -38.55
C THR A 445 -16.00 15.92 -37.07
N HIS A 446 -15.85 17.06 -36.39
CA HIS A 446 -16.33 17.29 -35.05
C HIS A 446 -17.85 17.30 -35.00
N THR A 447 -18.48 16.32 -34.36
CA THR A 447 -19.93 16.10 -34.43
C THR A 447 -20.67 16.63 -33.20
N ARG A 448 -20.11 16.53 -32.01
CA ARG A 448 -20.73 16.97 -30.76
C ARG A 448 -19.70 17.14 -29.66
N ASN A 449 -20.06 17.89 -28.62
CA ASN A 449 -19.37 17.94 -27.34
C ASN A 449 -20.16 17.17 -26.30
N GLY A 450 -19.45 16.49 -25.39
CA GLY A 450 -19.99 15.86 -24.20
C GLY A 450 -19.31 16.42 -22.94
N ALA A 451 -20.05 16.49 -21.84
CA ALA A 451 -19.49 16.76 -20.52
C ALA A 451 -20.23 15.92 -19.49
N SER A 452 -19.51 15.05 -18.79
CA SER A 452 -20.10 14.12 -17.84
C SER A 452 -19.28 14.09 -16.54
N GLY A 453 -19.94 14.30 -15.39
CA GLY A 453 -19.25 14.32 -14.11
C GLY A 453 -20.13 14.74 -12.95
N GLY A 454 -19.51 15.09 -11.85
CA GLY A 454 -20.19 15.50 -10.64
C GLY A 454 -19.25 15.70 -9.45
N ARG A 455 -19.82 15.69 -8.27
CA ARG A 455 -19.10 15.77 -7.01
C ARG A 455 -19.43 14.56 -6.15
N GLN A 456 -18.42 14.05 -5.45
CA GLN A 456 -18.56 12.99 -4.47
C GLN A 456 -17.94 13.42 -3.16
N ARG A 457 -18.66 13.23 -2.05
CA ARG A 457 -18.15 13.46 -0.70
C ARG A 457 -18.29 12.19 0.11
N ILE A 458 -17.24 11.84 0.83
CA ILE A 458 -17.23 10.74 1.80
C ILE A 458 -16.79 11.30 3.14
N VAL A 459 -17.57 11.02 4.19
CA VAL A 459 -17.25 11.39 5.58
C VAL A 459 -17.26 10.12 6.40
N GLY A 460 -16.18 9.85 7.12
CA GLY A 460 -16.01 8.65 7.91
C GLY A 460 -15.70 8.95 9.38
N LEU A 461 -16.27 8.12 10.27
CA LEU A 461 -15.94 8.07 11.70
C LEU A 461 -15.52 6.66 12.05
N PHE A 462 -14.38 6.48 12.71
CA PHE A 462 -13.86 5.16 13.06
C PHE A 462 -13.33 5.08 14.47
N GLY A 463 -13.32 3.86 15.00
CA GLY A 463 -12.68 3.52 16.26
C GLY A 463 -12.17 2.09 16.23
N GLU A 464 -11.04 1.86 16.87
CA GLU A 464 -10.42 0.54 17.00
C GLU A 464 -9.77 0.40 18.37
N ASP A 465 -9.95 -0.77 19.00
CA ASP A 465 -9.36 -1.13 20.27
C ASP A 465 -8.50 -2.38 20.07
N LEU A 466 -7.21 -2.25 20.31
CA LEU A 466 -6.23 -3.32 20.26
C LEU A 466 -5.87 -3.73 21.70
N ILE A 467 -6.23 -4.95 22.07
CA ILE A 467 -6.11 -5.52 23.42
C ILE A 467 -5.10 -6.65 23.42
N ARG A 468 -4.08 -6.57 24.27
CA ARG A 468 -3.08 -7.60 24.47
C ARG A 468 -3.23 -8.20 25.87
N ILE A 469 -3.61 -9.47 25.95
CA ILE A 469 -3.77 -10.21 27.23
C ILE A 469 -3.02 -11.53 27.14
N ASN A 470 -1.94 -11.67 27.88
CA ASN A 470 -1.07 -12.84 27.83
C ASN A 470 -0.63 -13.18 26.40
N SER A 471 -1.06 -14.34 25.90
CA SER A 471 -0.77 -14.85 24.54
C SER A 471 -1.81 -14.43 23.49
N TRP A 472 -2.76 -13.56 23.83
CA TRP A 472 -3.81 -13.11 22.93
C TRP A 472 -3.61 -11.65 22.53
N THR A 473 -3.77 -11.37 21.25
CA THR A 473 -4.00 -10.02 20.71
C THR A 473 -5.36 -10.01 20.05
N VAL A 474 -6.24 -9.10 20.47
CA VAL A 474 -7.59 -8.94 19.93
C VAL A 474 -7.74 -7.52 19.41
N ILE A 475 -8.24 -7.37 18.18
CA ILE A 475 -8.59 -6.10 17.57
C ILE A 475 -10.10 -6.06 17.37
N LEU A 476 -10.73 -5.02 17.91
CA LEU A 476 -12.12 -4.69 17.71
C LEU A 476 -12.20 -3.32 17.03
N GLY A 477 -12.63 -3.29 15.78
CA GLY A 477 -12.74 -2.05 15.02
C GLY A 477 -14.11 -1.87 14.39
N ALA A 478 -14.52 -0.64 14.23
CA ALA A 478 -15.73 -0.29 13.50
C ALA A 478 -15.61 1.10 12.86
N ARG A 479 -16.26 1.26 11.71
CA ARG A 479 -16.37 2.54 11.00
C ARG A 479 -17.75 2.72 10.39
N VAL A 480 -18.19 3.95 10.35
CA VAL A 480 -19.38 4.39 9.60
C VAL A 480 -18.95 5.46 8.61
N ASP A 481 -19.36 5.27 7.36
CA ASP A 481 -19.13 6.23 6.27
C ASP A 481 -20.46 6.71 5.70
N ASP A 482 -20.60 8.02 5.50
CA ASP A 482 -21.63 8.64 4.69
C ASP A 482 -21.04 9.01 3.33
N TRP A 483 -21.57 8.40 2.29
CA TRP A 483 -21.17 8.59 0.91
C TRP A 483 -22.26 9.33 0.15
N ASN A 484 -21.91 10.45 -0.47
CA ASN A 484 -22.87 11.33 -1.15
C ASN A 484 -22.35 11.79 -2.52
N ASN A 485 -23.17 11.60 -3.57
CA ASN A 485 -22.96 12.14 -4.92
C ASN A 485 -23.96 13.25 -5.20
N PHE A 486 -23.51 14.37 -5.70
CA PHE A 486 -24.32 15.55 -5.98
C PHE A 486 -23.78 16.38 -7.15
N ASN A 487 -24.59 17.30 -7.64
CA ASN A 487 -24.25 18.16 -8.79
C ASN A 487 -23.75 17.38 -10.01
N ALA A 488 -24.35 16.21 -10.25
CA ALA A 488 -23.96 15.34 -11.34
C ALA A 488 -24.79 15.60 -12.61
N SER A 489 -24.13 15.54 -13.75
CA SER A 489 -24.79 15.74 -15.05
C SER A 489 -24.08 14.95 -16.17
N SER A 490 -24.83 14.68 -17.23
CA SER A 490 -24.30 14.25 -18.52
C SER A 490 -24.92 15.13 -19.58
N LEU A 491 -24.11 16.00 -20.14
CA LEU A 491 -24.51 17.02 -21.09
C LEU A 491 -24.01 16.65 -22.48
N CYS A 492 -24.83 16.91 -23.47
CA CYS A 492 -24.46 16.78 -24.89
C CYS A 492 -24.87 18.01 -25.67
N THR A 493 -23.94 18.61 -26.43
CA THR A 493 -24.16 19.74 -27.31
C THR A 493 -23.80 19.34 -28.74
N PRO A 494 -24.74 19.34 -29.68
CA PRO A 494 -24.46 19.03 -31.08
C PRO A 494 -23.64 20.13 -31.73
N VAL A 495 -22.74 19.78 -32.66
CA VAL A 495 -21.93 20.68 -33.48
C VAL A 495 -22.28 20.48 -34.96
N ALA A 496 -21.94 19.33 -35.54
CA ALA A 496 -22.25 18.94 -36.90
C ALA A 496 -22.95 17.56 -36.96
N GLY A 497 -23.70 17.20 -35.94
CA GLY A 497 -24.39 15.92 -35.78
C GLY A 497 -25.54 16.05 -34.80
N THR A 498 -25.92 14.91 -34.21
CA THR A 498 -26.97 14.81 -33.19
C THR A 498 -26.43 14.22 -31.91
N CYS A 499 -27.08 14.50 -30.79
CA CYS A 499 -26.78 13.85 -29.50
C CYS A 499 -27.50 12.50 -29.46
N PRO A 500 -26.79 11.42 -29.06
CA PRO A 500 -27.39 10.09 -28.94
C PRO A 500 -28.41 10.00 -27.79
N SER A 501 -28.26 10.86 -26.78
CA SER A 501 -29.15 10.97 -25.63
C SER A 501 -29.33 12.43 -25.25
N PRO A 502 -30.49 12.82 -24.67
CA PRO A 502 -30.68 14.18 -24.16
C PRO A 502 -29.74 14.46 -22.99
N SER A 503 -29.42 15.74 -22.78
CA SER A 503 -28.71 16.17 -21.56
C SER A 503 -29.54 15.91 -20.32
N VAL A 504 -28.88 15.37 -19.29
CA VAL A 504 -29.51 14.96 -18.02
C VAL A 504 -28.75 15.54 -16.84
N VAL A 505 -29.48 16.03 -15.85
CA VAL A 505 -28.98 16.36 -14.51
C VAL A 505 -29.47 15.29 -13.58
N PHE A 506 -28.56 14.67 -12.83
CA PHE A 506 -28.88 13.57 -11.94
C PHE A 506 -29.22 14.11 -10.53
N PRO A 507 -30.18 13.49 -9.83
CA PRO A 507 -30.47 13.82 -8.44
C PRO A 507 -29.30 13.41 -7.54
N SER A 508 -29.16 14.10 -6.40
CA SER A 508 -28.20 13.69 -5.36
C SER A 508 -28.56 12.32 -4.79
N ARG A 509 -27.53 11.53 -4.50
CA ARG A 509 -27.67 10.19 -3.91
C ARG A 509 -26.73 10.06 -2.72
N SER A 510 -27.20 9.44 -1.65
CA SER A 510 -26.38 9.09 -0.47
C SER A 510 -26.60 7.65 -0.07
N ASP A 511 -25.60 7.07 0.57
CA ASP A 511 -25.67 5.73 1.16
C ASP A 511 -24.75 5.66 2.38
N LEU A 512 -25.12 4.83 3.37
CA LEU A 512 -24.36 4.60 4.59
C LEU A 512 -23.68 3.24 4.53
N ALA A 513 -22.39 3.21 4.87
CA ALA A 513 -21.63 1.98 4.99
C ALA A 513 -21.19 1.78 6.44
N PHE A 514 -21.42 0.56 6.97
CA PHE A 514 -20.92 0.12 8.28
C PHE A 514 -19.92 -0.99 8.09
N SER A 515 -18.69 -0.77 8.55
CA SER A 515 -17.53 -1.63 8.35
C SER A 515 -16.94 -2.08 9.69
N PRO A 516 -17.51 -3.13 10.34
CA PRO A 516 -16.94 -3.73 11.54
C PRO A 516 -15.79 -4.67 11.22
N ARG A 517 -14.85 -4.85 12.17
CA ARG A 517 -13.79 -5.83 12.15
C ARG A 517 -13.56 -6.44 13.53
N LEU A 518 -13.39 -7.75 13.57
CA LEU A 518 -12.86 -8.49 14.71
C LEU A 518 -11.67 -9.30 14.22
N SER A 519 -10.51 -9.13 14.84
CA SER A 519 -9.33 -9.93 14.54
C SER A 519 -8.72 -10.46 15.82
N VAL A 520 -8.22 -11.68 15.79
CA VAL A 520 -7.63 -12.37 16.92
C VAL A 520 -6.32 -13.00 16.47
N LEU A 521 -5.28 -12.82 17.27
CA LEU A 521 -4.03 -13.57 17.19
C LEU A 521 -3.82 -14.26 18.53
N ARG A 522 -3.43 -15.53 18.50
CA ARG A 522 -3.01 -16.30 19.67
C ARG A 522 -1.63 -16.89 19.46
N SER A 523 -0.66 -16.47 20.25
CA SER A 523 0.63 -17.11 20.33
C SER A 523 0.50 -18.43 21.10
N LEU A 524 0.73 -19.56 20.44
CA LEU A 524 0.67 -20.90 21.04
C LEU A 524 1.96 -21.22 21.80
N ASN A 525 3.07 -20.79 21.23
CA ASN A 525 4.41 -20.84 21.81
C ASN A 525 5.32 -19.84 21.09
N HIS A 526 6.63 -19.88 21.34
CA HIS A 526 7.61 -18.97 20.71
C HIS A 526 7.70 -19.08 19.18
N ASN A 527 7.26 -20.21 18.61
CA ASN A 527 7.40 -20.51 17.19
C ASN A 527 6.08 -20.45 16.43
N PHE A 528 4.96 -20.69 17.09
CA PHE A 528 3.65 -20.79 16.43
C PHE A 528 2.65 -19.78 16.95
N SER A 529 1.97 -19.12 16.03
CA SER A 529 0.75 -18.35 16.31
C SER A 529 -0.34 -18.71 15.31
N ILE A 530 -1.59 -18.54 15.74
CA ILE A 530 -2.78 -18.67 14.91
C ILE A 530 -3.51 -17.32 14.84
N THR A 531 -4.08 -17.02 13.69
CA THR A 531 -4.83 -15.79 13.46
C THR A 531 -6.22 -16.10 12.92
N GLY A 532 -7.17 -15.22 13.20
CA GLY A 532 -8.50 -15.27 12.61
C GLY A 532 -9.09 -13.88 12.55
N SER A 533 -9.80 -13.57 11.47
CA SER A 533 -10.47 -12.27 11.33
C SER A 533 -11.80 -12.44 10.62
N VAL A 534 -12.77 -11.61 11.01
CA VAL A 534 -14.02 -11.40 10.27
C VAL A 534 -14.24 -9.91 10.12
N TYR A 535 -14.69 -9.48 8.93
CA TYR A 535 -14.80 -8.06 8.61
C TYR A 535 -15.84 -7.78 7.54
N ARG A 536 -16.30 -6.53 7.51
CA ARG A 536 -16.98 -5.95 6.36
C ARG A 536 -16.17 -4.81 5.79
N ALA A 537 -16.26 -4.63 4.49
CA ALA A 537 -15.64 -3.54 3.76
C ALA A 537 -16.57 -3.05 2.65
N PHE A 538 -16.32 -1.86 2.12
CA PHE A 538 -17.12 -1.31 1.03
C PHE A 538 -16.25 -0.50 0.06
N ARG A 539 -16.78 -0.29 -1.16
CA ARG A 539 -16.26 0.64 -2.14
C ARG A 539 -17.40 1.43 -2.77
N ALA A 540 -17.30 2.74 -2.71
CA ALA A 540 -18.21 3.63 -3.42
C ALA A 540 -17.92 3.56 -4.93
N PRO A 541 -18.93 3.64 -5.82
CA PRO A 541 -18.70 3.79 -7.26
C PRO A 541 -17.97 5.12 -7.53
N THR A 542 -17.00 5.10 -8.44
CA THR A 542 -16.29 6.31 -8.85
C THR A 542 -17.16 7.20 -9.74
N LEU A 543 -16.83 8.49 -9.85
CA LEU A 543 -17.54 9.40 -10.77
C LEU A 543 -17.45 8.93 -12.22
N ASN A 544 -16.32 8.34 -12.61
CA ASN A 544 -16.12 7.74 -13.93
C ASN A 544 -17.07 6.55 -14.18
N GLU A 545 -17.25 5.67 -13.21
CA GLU A 545 -18.16 4.51 -13.31
C GLU A 545 -19.63 4.96 -13.43
N LEU A 546 -20.00 5.98 -12.69
CA LEU A 546 -21.37 6.48 -12.65
C LEU A 546 -21.78 7.27 -13.89
N TYR A 547 -20.89 8.12 -14.42
CA TYR A 547 -21.34 9.17 -15.33
C TYR A 547 -20.67 9.13 -16.71
N ARG A 548 -19.55 8.42 -16.88
CA ARG A 548 -18.81 8.39 -18.15
C ARG A 548 -18.99 7.09 -18.92
N SER A 549 -19.35 7.21 -20.21
CA SER A 549 -19.26 6.12 -21.18
C SER A 549 -17.95 6.25 -21.97
N PHE A 550 -17.34 5.14 -22.34
CA PHE A 550 -16.08 5.13 -23.09
C PHE A 550 -16.01 4.02 -24.12
N ARG A 551 -15.11 4.18 -25.09
CA ARG A 551 -14.82 3.18 -26.10
C ARG A 551 -13.36 2.77 -26.07
N VAL A 552 -13.09 1.48 -26.07
CA VAL A 552 -11.76 0.92 -26.25
C VAL A 552 -11.80 -0.07 -27.40
N ALA A 553 -11.05 0.22 -28.47
CA ALA A 553 -11.06 -0.58 -29.70
C ALA A 553 -12.51 -0.79 -30.24
N SER A 554 -12.96 -2.03 -30.36
CA SER A 554 -14.29 -2.41 -30.81
C SER A 554 -15.30 -2.66 -29.69
N VAL A 555 -15.05 -2.12 -28.49
CA VAL A 555 -15.93 -2.28 -27.31
C VAL A 555 -16.36 -0.91 -26.80
N VAL A 556 -17.66 -0.66 -26.68
CA VAL A 556 -18.25 0.50 -26.00
C VAL A 556 -18.76 0.06 -24.64
N THR A 557 -18.32 0.73 -23.61
CA THR A 557 -18.83 0.53 -22.23
C THR A 557 -19.63 1.75 -21.82
N THR A 558 -20.93 1.58 -21.58
CA THR A 558 -21.81 2.65 -21.13
C THR A 558 -21.75 2.79 -19.62
N ASN A 559 -21.91 4.02 -19.15
CA ASN A 559 -22.04 4.36 -17.75
C ASN A 559 -23.35 3.85 -17.12
N ASN A 560 -23.42 3.90 -15.79
CA ASN A 560 -24.63 3.62 -15.05
C ASN A 560 -24.73 4.52 -13.80
N PRO A 561 -25.57 5.57 -13.83
CA PRO A 561 -25.70 6.53 -12.72
C PRO A 561 -26.41 5.92 -11.48
N PHE A 562 -26.91 4.69 -11.58
CA PHE A 562 -27.65 4.01 -10.53
C PHE A 562 -26.84 2.91 -9.81
N LEU A 563 -25.53 2.83 -10.04
CA LEU A 563 -24.66 1.88 -9.35
C LEU A 563 -24.73 2.06 -7.83
N ASN A 564 -24.85 0.94 -7.13
CA ASN A 564 -24.75 0.89 -5.68
C ASN A 564 -23.30 0.60 -5.25
N ALA A 565 -22.98 0.94 -4.01
CA ALA A 565 -21.69 0.61 -3.43
C ALA A 565 -21.48 -0.91 -3.36
N GLU A 566 -20.25 -1.35 -3.66
CA GLU A 566 -19.81 -2.72 -3.44
C GLU A 566 -19.69 -2.98 -1.95
N ARG A 567 -20.16 -4.12 -1.46
CA ARG A 567 -20.10 -4.50 -0.05
C ARG A 567 -19.50 -5.89 0.09
N LEU A 568 -18.38 -5.97 0.78
CA LEU A 568 -17.68 -7.21 1.04
C LEU A 568 -17.93 -7.67 2.48
N THR A 569 -18.19 -8.97 2.66
CA THR A 569 -18.07 -9.68 3.94
C THR A 569 -16.98 -10.70 3.78
N GLY A 570 -15.96 -10.65 4.65
CA GLY A 570 -14.80 -11.52 4.59
C GLY A 570 -14.51 -12.21 5.91
N ALA A 571 -13.87 -13.37 5.82
CA ALA A 571 -13.32 -14.11 6.92
C ALA A 571 -11.97 -14.71 6.51
N GLU A 572 -11.05 -14.80 7.47
CA GLU A 572 -9.74 -15.42 7.25
C GLU A 572 -9.28 -16.18 8.49
N ALA A 573 -8.49 -17.22 8.26
CA ALA A 573 -7.82 -17.98 9.30
C ALA A 573 -6.39 -18.27 8.85
N GLY A 574 -5.43 -18.06 9.73
CA GLY A 574 -4.01 -18.20 9.40
C GLY A 574 -3.22 -18.90 10.47
N VAL A 575 -2.07 -19.42 10.06
CA VAL A 575 -1.04 -19.99 10.93
C VAL A 575 0.29 -19.34 10.57
N ASN A 576 1.00 -18.84 11.57
CA ASN A 576 2.35 -18.34 11.42
C ASN A 576 3.31 -19.26 12.16
N PHE A 577 4.44 -19.53 11.56
CA PHE A 577 5.55 -20.28 12.12
C PHE A 577 6.84 -19.46 11.96
N SER A 578 7.57 -19.28 13.07
CA SER A 578 8.92 -18.72 13.07
C SER A 578 9.83 -19.67 13.85
N GLY A 579 10.81 -20.26 13.18
CA GLY A 579 11.63 -21.33 13.76
C GLY A 579 13.09 -21.25 13.34
N LEU A 580 13.88 -22.24 13.79
CA LEU A 580 15.32 -22.34 13.52
C LEU A 580 16.07 -21.04 13.88
N ASP A 581 15.82 -20.52 15.08
CA ASP A 581 16.35 -19.24 15.56
C ASP A 581 16.00 -18.07 14.60
N ARG A 582 14.75 -18.02 14.16
CA ARG A 582 14.20 -17.04 13.19
C ARG A 582 14.84 -17.11 11.80
N LYS A 583 15.44 -18.22 11.43
CA LYS A 583 15.94 -18.45 10.07
C LYS A 583 14.87 -18.90 9.09
N LEU A 584 13.72 -19.34 9.59
CA LEU A 584 12.59 -19.80 8.79
C LEU A 584 11.31 -19.18 9.29
N ASP A 585 10.69 -18.34 8.45
CA ASP A 585 9.38 -17.75 8.68
C ASP A 585 8.41 -18.26 7.62
N LEU A 586 7.30 -18.84 8.08
CA LEU A 586 6.22 -19.34 7.21
C LEU A 586 4.89 -18.76 7.66
N ARG A 587 4.08 -18.35 6.71
CA ARG A 587 2.70 -17.93 6.93
C ARG A 587 1.78 -18.63 5.95
N GLY A 588 0.70 -19.21 6.45
CA GLY A 588 -0.39 -19.75 5.64
C GLY A 588 -1.70 -19.07 6.04
N THR A 589 -2.46 -18.57 5.08
CA THR A 589 -3.75 -17.91 5.33
C THR A 589 -4.80 -18.44 4.37
N PHE A 590 -5.86 -19.01 4.90
CA PHE A 590 -7.09 -19.27 4.17
C PHE A 590 -7.98 -18.03 4.25
N PHE A 591 -8.56 -17.62 3.13
CA PHE A 591 -9.50 -16.51 3.07
C PHE A 591 -10.79 -16.87 2.34
N TRP A 592 -11.86 -16.20 2.73
CA TRP A 592 -13.17 -16.27 2.11
C TRP A 592 -13.80 -14.86 2.08
N SER A 593 -14.29 -14.44 0.93
CA SER A 593 -14.85 -13.11 0.69
C SER A 593 -16.06 -13.21 -0.23
N ASP A 594 -17.19 -12.71 0.21
CA ASP A 594 -18.40 -12.49 -0.59
C ASP A 594 -18.59 -11.00 -0.86
N ILE A 595 -18.66 -10.61 -2.13
CA ILE A 595 -18.95 -9.24 -2.56
C ILE A 595 -20.38 -9.20 -3.08
N VAL A 596 -21.19 -8.38 -2.49
CA VAL A 596 -22.55 -8.04 -2.95
C VAL A 596 -22.48 -6.75 -3.76
N ASN A 597 -23.18 -6.71 -4.89
CA ASN A 597 -23.18 -5.60 -5.84
C ASN A 597 -21.79 -5.27 -6.43
N PRO A 598 -20.92 -6.24 -6.78
CA PRO A 598 -19.66 -5.91 -7.45
C PRO A 598 -19.95 -5.16 -8.76
N ILE A 599 -19.15 -4.13 -9.04
CA ILE A 599 -19.28 -3.31 -10.25
C ILE A 599 -18.39 -3.91 -11.34
N GLU A 600 -19.03 -4.41 -12.41
CA GLU A 600 -18.33 -5.06 -13.51
C GLU A 600 -18.74 -4.46 -14.88
N ASN A 601 -17.90 -4.71 -15.88
CA ASN A 601 -18.21 -4.37 -17.27
C ASN A 601 -18.98 -5.55 -17.89
N VAL A 602 -20.30 -5.53 -17.82
CA VAL A 602 -21.16 -6.62 -18.28
C VAL A 602 -21.40 -6.48 -19.78
N THR A 603 -21.19 -7.56 -20.52
CA THR A 603 -21.46 -7.63 -21.95
C THR A 603 -22.97 -7.74 -22.19
N ILE A 604 -23.57 -6.68 -22.78
CA ILE A 604 -25.00 -6.60 -23.08
C ILE A 604 -25.28 -7.21 -24.45
N ASP A 605 -24.49 -6.86 -25.46
CA ASP A 605 -24.61 -7.37 -26.82
C ASP A 605 -23.22 -7.71 -27.40
N PRO A 606 -22.83 -8.98 -27.38
CA PRO A 606 -21.57 -9.41 -27.95
C PRO A 606 -21.55 -9.40 -29.49
N THR A 607 -22.74 -9.35 -30.14
CA THR A 607 -22.87 -9.36 -31.59
C THR A 607 -22.88 -7.96 -32.21
N ALA A 608 -23.07 -6.93 -31.41
CA ALA A 608 -23.02 -5.54 -31.85
C ALA A 608 -21.60 -5.17 -32.34
N ASN A 609 -21.54 -4.26 -33.30
CA ASN A 609 -20.29 -3.66 -33.78
C ASN A 609 -20.36 -2.13 -33.66
N PRO A 610 -19.71 -1.55 -32.64
CA PRO A 610 -18.86 -2.15 -31.59
C PRO A 610 -19.63 -3.03 -30.58
N VAL A 611 -18.95 -3.98 -29.96
CA VAL A 611 -19.50 -4.78 -28.84
C VAL A 611 -19.98 -3.85 -27.74
N LEU A 612 -21.18 -4.09 -27.23
CA LEU A 612 -21.79 -3.22 -26.23
C LEU A 612 -21.66 -3.83 -24.83
N ARG A 613 -21.08 -3.07 -23.92
CA ARG A 613 -21.01 -3.34 -22.48
C ARG A 613 -21.67 -2.21 -21.67
N GLN A 614 -22.04 -2.53 -20.44
CA GLN A 614 -22.46 -1.53 -19.46
C GLN A 614 -21.83 -1.82 -18.11
N LYS A 615 -21.57 -0.77 -17.34
CA LYS A 615 -21.23 -0.91 -15.92
C LYS A 615 -22.48 -1.33 -15.15
N GLN A 616 -22.42 -2.50 -14.52
CA GLN A 616 -23.55 -3.04 -13.75
C GLN A 616 -23.08 -3.57 -12.39
N ASN A 617 -23.99 -3.53 -11.41
CA ASN A 617 -23.79 -4.29 -10.18
C ASN A 617 -24.22 -5.75 -10.46
N LEU A 618 -23.28 -6.67 -10.46
CA LEU A 618 -23.59 -8.10 -10.43
C LEU A 618 -24.23 -8.44 -9.06
N GLY A 619 -24.98 -9.54 -9.00
CA GLY A 619 -25.64 -9.95 -7.77
C GLY A 619 -24.62 -10.25 -6.66
N ARG A 620 -23.75 -11.25 -6.85
CA ARG A 620 -22.71 -11.63 -5.90
C ARG A 620 -21.54 -12.36 -6.56
N ILE A 621 -20.34 -11.96 -6.17
CA ILE A 621 -19.08 -12.67 -6.45
C ILE A 621 -18.56 -13.27 -5.16
N ARG A 622 -18.03 -14.49 -5.23
CA ARG A 622 -17.29 -15.14 -4.14
C ARG A 622 -15.85 -15.34 -4.55
N SER A 623 -14.91 -14.88 -3.72
CA SER A 623 -13.49 -15.19 -3.81
C SER A 623 -13.03 -15.91 -2.56
N ARG A 624 -12.41 -17.09 -2.73
CA ARG A 624 -11.85 -17.88 -1.63
C ARG A 624 -10.53 -18.50 -2.07
N GLY A 625 -9.65 -18.73 -1.12
CA GLY A 625 -8.35 -19.24 -1.50
C GLY A 625 -7.39 -19.47 -0.35
N LEU A 626 -6.16 -19.78 -0.73
CA LEU A 626 -5.06 -20.03 0.18
C LEU A 626 -3.88 -19.15 -0.26
N GLU A 627 -3.30 -18.43 0.71
CA GLU A 627 -2.05 -17.71 0.55
C GLU A 627 -0.98 -18.38 1.41
N LEU A 628 0.20 -18.61 0.83
CA LEU A 628 1.36 -19.15 1.51
C LEU A 628 2.53 -18.19 1.25
N ASP A 629 3.17 -17.73 2.30
CA ASP A 629 4.38 -16.91 2.25
C ASP A 629 5.46 -17.61 3.09
N GLY A 630 6.68 -17.67 2.57
CA GLY A 630 7.81 -18.26 3.26
C GLY A 630 9.11 -17.52 2.99
N VAL A 631 9.90 -17.33 4.03
CA VAL A 631 11.25 -16.77 3.96
C VAL A 631 12.20 -17.66 4.71
N VAL A 632 13.32 -18.02 4.10
CA VAL A 632 14.39 -18.78 4.75
C VAL A 632 15.72 -18.05 4.60
N HIS A 633 16.37 -17.79 5.73
CA HIS A 633 17.72 -17.24 5.80
C HIS A 633 18.72 -18.41 5.93
N VAL A 634 19.21 -18.86 4.78
CA VAL A 634 20.17 -19.96 4.68
C VAL A 634 21.47 -19.59 5.37
N SER A 635 21.89 -18.33 5.19
CA SER A 635 23.05 -17.74 5.88
C SER A 635 22.81 -16.25 6.08
N ARG A 636 23.77 -15.50 6.63
CA ARG A 636 23.68 -14.03 6.74
C ARG A 636 23.65 -13.34 5.37
N GLU A 637 24.16 -14.00 4.35
CA GLU A 637 24.28 -13.48 3.00
C GLU A 637 23.22 -14.05 2.04
N VAL A 638 22.60 -15.17 2.35
CA VAL A 638 21.67 -15.89 1.47
C VAL A 638 20.28 -15.96 2.07
N GLN A 639 19.33 -15.39 1.36
CA GLN A 639 17.91 -15.47 1.66
C GLN A 639 17.17 -16.07 0.46
N ILE A 640 16.19 -16.90 0.75
CA ILE A 640 15.23 -17.42 -0.25
C ILE A 640 13.83 -17.09 0.26
N SER A 641 13.03 -16.47 -0.57
CA SER A 641 11.61 -16.24 -0.30
C SER A 641 10.75 -16.91 -1.37
N ALA A 642 9.56 -17.34 -0.99
CA ALA A 642 8.58 -17.91 -1.91
C ALA A 642 7.17 -17.55 -1.45
N GLY A 643 6.30 -17.33 -2.43
CA GLY A 643 4.92 -17.01 -2.21
C GLY A 643 4.00 -17.77 -3.16
N TYR A 644 2.86 -18.23 -2.67
CA TYR A 644 1.85 -18.91 -3.47
C TYR A 644 0.46 -18.39 -3.12
N ALA A 645 -0.34 -18.12 -4.13
CA ALA A 645 -1.76 -17.83 -3.98
C ALA A 645 -2.59 -18.75 -4.89
N PHE A 646 -3.51 -19.48 -4.27
CA PHE A 646 -4.62 -20.12 -4.95
C PHE A 646 -5.88 -19.28 -4.74
N THR A 647 -6.58 -18.94 -5.83
CA THR A 647 -7.77 -18.08 -5.79
C THR A 647 -8.89 -18.69 -6.65
N ASP A 648 -10.01 -18.99 -6.02
CA ASP A 648 -11.25 -19.43 -6.67
C ASP A 648 -12.28 -18.29 -6.57
N ALA A 649 -12.33 -17.46 -7.62
CA ALA A 649 -13.20 -16.29 -7.70
C ALA A 649 -14.28 -16.52 -8.77
N THR A 650 -15.56 -16.60 -8.35
CA THR A 650 -16.69 -16.97 -9.22
C THR A 650 -17.92 -16.13 -8.94
N VAL A 651 -18.75 -15.94 -9.96
CA VAL A 651 -20.09 -15.36 -9.85
C VAL A 651 -21.03 -16.40 -9.24
N VAL A 652 -21.50 -16.15 -8.02
CA VAL A 652 -22.35 -17.10 -7.27
C VAL A 652 -23.84 -16.71 -7.22
N ASN A 653 -24.16 -15.50 -7.63
CA ASN A 653 -25.54 -15.02 -7.80
C ASN A 653 -25.57 -14.00 -8.92
N TYR A 654 -26.45 -14.16 -9.88
CA TYR A 654 -26.65 -13.25 -11.00
C TYR A 654 -28.11 -13.32 -11.47
N THR A 655 -28.78 -12.18 -11.48
CA THR A 655 -30.10 -12.07 -12.11
C THR A 655 -29.90 -11.73 -13.57
N VAL A 656 -30.22 -12.65 -14.47
CA VAL A 656 -30.03 -12.47 -15.92
C VAL A 656 -31.02 -11.44 -16.45
N PRO A 657 -30.56 -10.29 -16.97
CA PRO A 657 -31.45 -9.35 -17.66
C PRO A 657 -32.00 -9.98 -18.93
N PRO A 658 -33.20 -9.55 -19.40
CA PRO A 658 -33.78 -10.08 -20.63
C PRO A 658 -32.86 -9.88 -21.83
N GLY A 659 -32.54 -11.00 -22.52
CA GLY A 659 -31.68 -10.99 -23.72
C GLY A 659 -30.17 -11.14 -23.41
N GLU A 660 -29.75 -11.16 -22.16
CA GLU A 660 -28.35 -11.37 -21.76
C GLU A 660 -28.04 -12.85 -21.45
N VAL A 661 -26.75 -13.19 -21.46
CA VAL A 661 -26.26 -14.55 -21.11
C VAL A 661 -26.04 -14.62 -19.59
N SER A 662 -26.35 -15.77 -18.99
CA SER A 662 -26.09 -16.01 -17.59
C SER A 662 -24.59 -16.03 -17.29
N LEU A 663 -24.16 -15.24 -16.32
CA LEU A 663 -22.78 -15.25 -15.82
C LEU A 663 -22.61 -16.17 -14.60
N LEU A 664 -23.67 -16.83 -14.14
CA LEU A 664 -23.64 -17.69 -12.96
C LEU A 664 -22.66 -18.86 -13.15
N GLY A 665 -21.72 -18.97 -12.23
CA GLY A 665 -20.66 -19.99 -12.24
C GLY A 665 -19.42 -19.58 -13.03
N ASN A 666 -19.43 -18.46 -13.76
CA ASN A 666 -18.25 -17.96 -14.47
C ASN A 666 -17.17 -17.49 -13.49
N TYR A 667 -15.92 -17.70 -13.90
CA TYR A 667 -14.78 -17.10 -13.22
C TYR A 667 -14.78 -15.58 -13.42
N VAL A 668 -14.38 -14.88 -12.36
CA VAL A 668 -14.19 -13.43 -12.43
C VAL A 668 -13.06 -13.10 -13.41
N ALA A 669 -13.32 -12.18 -14.32
CA ALA A 669 -12.36 -11.76 -15.33
C ALA A 669 -11.06 -11.21 -14.68
N GLN A 670 -9.92 -11.44 -15.35
CA GLN A 670 -8.60 -10.96 -14.95
C GLN A 670 -8.07 -11.53 -13.62
N VAL A 671 -8.63 -12.64 -13.11
CA VAL A 671 -8.19 -13.30 -11.88
C VAL A 671 -7.52 -14.65 -12.23
N PRO A 672 -6.19 -14.77 -12.05
CA PRO A 672 -5.51 -16.05 -12.20
C PRO A 672 -5.81 -16.95 -10.99
N ARG A 673 -6.06 -18.25 -11.26
CA ARG A 673 -6.32 -19.21 -10.18
C ARG A 673 -5.10 -19.56 -9.35
N ASN A 674 -3.91 -19.52 -9.95
CA ASN A 674 -2.66 -19.86 -9.30
C ASN A 674 -1.62 -18.79 -9.62
N VAL A 675 -0.97 -18.28 -8.60
CA VAL A 675 0.20 -17.43 -8.73
C VAL A 675 1.28 -17.98 -7.80
N PHE A 676 2.46 -18.18 -8.34
CA PHE A 676 3.63 -18.59 -7.56
C PHE A 676 4.78 -17.64 -7.85
N THR A 677 5.40 -17.14 -6.79
CA THR A 677 6.57 -16.25 -6.85
C THR A 677 7.69 -16.83 -5.99
N TRP A 678 8.91 -16.58 -6.39
CA TRP A 678 10.07 -16.91 -5.58
C TRP A 678 11.21 -15.94 -5.86
N GLU A 679 12.08 -15.78 -4.88
CA GLU A 679 13.32 -15.00 -4.96
C GLU A 679 14.45 -15.75 -4.25
N ALA A 680 15.62 -15.76 -4.86
CA ALA A 680 16.86 -16.17 -4.24
C ALA A 680 17.84 -15.00 -4.27
N ARG A 681 18.28 -14.55 -3.11
CA ARG A 681 19.14 -13.38 -2.93
C ARG A 681 20.43 -13.76 -2.24
N TYR A 682 21.55 -13.35 -2.81
CA TYR A 682 22.87 -13.34 -2.19
C TYR A 682 23.31 -11.90 -1.99
N TRP A 683 23.57 -11.51 -0.76
CA TRP A 683 23.90 -10.14 -0.42
C TRP A 683 25.21 -10.07 0.33
N ASN A 684 26.29 -9.75 -0.40
CA ASN A 684 27.61 -9.48 0.16
C ASN A 684 28.21 -8.24 -0.50
N PRO A 685 28.04 -7.05 0.11
CA PRO A 685 28.45 -5.78 -0.46
C PRO A 685 29.95 -5.65 -0.73
N SER A 686 30.78 -6.42 -0.01
CA SER A 686 32.23 -6.43 -0.25
C SER A 686 32.64 -7.29 -1.45
N ARG A 687 31.73 -8.14 -1.97
CA ARG A 687 31.96 -9.03 -3.11
C ARG A 687 30.99 -8.75 -4.24
N VAL A 688 29.77 -9.25 -4.11
CA VAL A 688 28.73 -9.16 -5.12
C VAL A 688 27.37 -9.28 -4.46
N MET A 689 26.41 -8.57 -4.99
CA MET A 689 24.99 -8.69 -4.66
C MET A 689 24.28 -9.32 -5.85
N LEU A 690 23.47 -10.34 -5.61
CA LEU A 690 22.79 -11.11 -6.64
C LEU A 690 21.34 -11.34 -6.22
N SER A 691 20.39 -11.09 -7.12
CA SER A 691 18.99 -11.45 -6.96
C SER A 691 18.49 -12.16 -8.21
N VAL A 692 17.79 -13.25 -8.03
CA VAL A 692 17.06 -13.98 -9.07
C VAL A 692 15.64 -14.15 -8.60
N GLN A 693 14.69 -13.74 -9.42
CA GLN A 693 13.25 -13.82 -9.10
C GLN A 693 12.55 -14.61 -10.19
N GLY A 694 11.50 -15.34 -9.80
CA GLY A 694 10.65 -16.05 -10.73
C GLY A 694 9.19 -15.87 -10.40
N ARG A 695 8.34 -15.77 -11.43
CA ARG A 695 6.90 -15.63 -11.29
C ARG A 695 6.17 -16.52 -12.29
N PHE A 696 5.32 -17.39 -11.76
CA PHE A 696 4.34 -18.18 -12.51
C PHE A 696 2.95 -17.59 -12.30
N VAL A 697 2.21 -17.38 -13.37
CA VAL A 697 0.82 -16.92 -13.36
C VAL A 697 -0.03 -17.90 -14.17
N GLY A 698 -1.04 -18.47 -13.53
CA GLY A 698 -1.95 -19.43 -14.13
C GLY A 698 -2.92 -18.82 -15.14
N ASN A 699 -3.74 -19.69 -15.73
CA ASN A 699 -4.78 -19.30 -16.69
C ASN A 699 -5.83 -18.39 -16.06
N GLN A 700 -6.39 -17.48 -16.85
CA GLN A 700 -7.52 -16.61 -16.52
C GLN A 700 -8.33 -16.27 -17.79
N PHE A 701 -9.40 -15.48 -17.63
CA PHE A 701 -10.20 -14.95 -18.74
C PHE A 701 -10.09 -13.42 -18.81
N ASP A 702 -10.19 -12.85 -20.01
CA ASP A 702 -10.18 -11.39 -20.21
C ASP A 702 -11.60 -10.77 -20.15
N ASP A 703 -12.64 -11.60 -20.17
CA ASP A 703 -14.04 -11.19 -20.24
C ASP A 703 -14.92 -11.85 -19.17
N ASP A 704 -16.08 -11.25 -18.95
CA ASP A 704 -17.11 -11.69 -18.01
C ASP A 704 -17.79 -13.01 -18.43
N GLN A 705 -17.84 -13.32 -19.73
CA GLN A 705 -18.48 -14.52 -20.26
C GLN A 705 -17.54 -15.74 -20.33
N ASN A 706 -16.27 -15.58 -19.96
CA ASN A 706 -15.22 -16.60 -20.04
C ASN A 706 -14.95 -17.14 -21.45
N GLN A 707 -15.13 -16.30 -22.47
CA GLN A 707 -14.92 -16.67 -23.87
C GLN A 707 -13.51 -16.35 -24.38
N TYR A 708 -12.81 -15.42 -23.74
CA TYR A 708 -11.48 -14.93 -24.13
C TYR A 708 -10.41 -15.37 -23.12
N PRO A 709 -9.89 -16.60 -23.26
CA PRO A 709 -8.89 -17.12 -22.34
C PRO A 709 -7.54 -16.43 -22.53
N LEU A 710 -6.82 -16.29 -21.42
CA LEU A 710 -5.42 -15.88 -21.34
C LEU A 710 -4.62 -17.01 -20.72
N GLY A 711 -3.64 -17.53 -21.46
CA GLY A 711 -2.79 -18.65 -21.06
C GLY A 711 -1.91 -18.34 -19.84
N GLN A 712 -1.43 -19.39 -19.21
CA GLN A 712 -0.41 -19.32 -18.16
C GLN A 712 0.95 -18.90 -18.74
N PHE A 713 1.81 -18.32 -17.88
CA PHE A 713 3.18 -17.97 -18.26
C PHE A 713 4.11 -18.03 -17.04
N TYR A 714 5.42 -18.04 -17.32
CA TYR A 714 6.48 -17.96 -16.34
C TYR A 714 7.52 -16.95 -16.77
N THR A 715 7.82 -15.97 -15.91
CA THR A 715 8.92 -15.01 -16.12
C THR A 715 9.99 -15.18 -15.07
N MET A 716 11.22 -14.87 -15.44
CA MET A 716 12.37 -14.85 -14.55
C MET A 716 13.11 -13.54 -14.71
N ASP A 717 13.48 -12.93 -13.59
CA ASP A 717 14.18 -11.66 -13.52
C ASP A 717 15.49 -11.85 -12.78
N PHE A 718 16.48 -10.99 -13.08
CA PHE A 718 17.85 -11.12 -12.60
C PHE A 718 18.46 -9.77 -12.30
N GLN A 719 19.19 -9.65 -11.20
CA GLN A 719 20.01 -8.49 -10.89
C GLN A 719 21.36 -8.93 -10.30
N ILE A 720 22.43 -8.24 -10.71
CA ILE A 720 23.74 -8.35 -10.13
C ILE A 720 24.31 -6.96 -9.87
N GLY A 721 24.88 -6.75 -8.69
CA GLY A 721 25.49 -5.50 -8.29
C GLY A 721 26.84 -5.71 -7.59
N ARG A 722 27.69 -4.68 -7.63
CA ARG A 722 28.96 -4.65 -6.92
C ARG A 722 29.29 -3.24 -6.45
N ASN A 723 29.66 -3.12 -5.19
CA ASN A 723 30.20 -1.87 -4.66
C ASN A 723 31.60 -1.60 -5.20
N LEU A 724 31.77 -0.50 -5.92
CA LEU A 724 33.08 0.00 -6.38
C LEU A 724 33.79 0.78 -5.27
N THR A 725 33.00 1.48 -4.45
CA THR A 725 33.42 2.17 -3.23
C THR A 725 32.39 1.94 -2.14
N ARG A 726 32.59 2.50 -0.94
CA ARG A 726 31.60 2.42 0.16
C ARG A 726 30.26 3.09 -0.17
N ASN A 727 30.25 4.02 -1.12
CA ASN A 727 29.08 4.84 -1.45
C ASN A 727 28.58 4.63 -2.88
N LEU A 728 29.33 3.90 -3.72
CA LEU A 728 29.04 3.75 -5.15
C LEU A 728 28.94 2.26 -5.51
N GLU A 729 27.79 1.85 -6.01
CA GLU A 729 27.50 0.55 -6.59
C GLU A 729 27.33 0.67 -8.11
N ILE A 730 27.83 -0.30 -8.87
CA ILE A 730 27.44 -0.56 -10.25
C ILE A 730 26.56 -1.79 -10.27
N PHE A 731 25.48 -1.79 -11.06
CA PHE A 731 24.62 -2.94 -11.21
C PHE A 731 24.17 -3.17 -12.65
N ALA A 732 23.75 -4.39 -12.93
CA ALA A 732 23.03 -4.78 -14.14
C ALA A 732 21.79 -5.57 -13.74
N ALA A 733 20.67 -5.32 -14.43
CA ALA A 733 19.41 -5.98 -14.19
C ALA A 733 18.74 -6.39 -15.49
N ALA A 734 17.93 -7.45 -15.43
CA ALA A 734 17.14 -7.94 -16.54
C ALA A 734 15.77 -8.39 -16.02
N GLU A 735 14.71 -7.89 -16.63
CA GLU A 735 13.33 -8.34 -16.42
C GLU A 735 12.94 -9.24 -17.60
N ASN A 736 12.14 -10.29 -17.33
CA ASN A 736 11.80 -11.32 -18.30
C ASN A 736 13.05 -11.88 -19.02
N LEU A 737 14.03 -12.32 -18.26
CA LEU A 737 15.34 -12.81 -18.76
C LEU A 737 15.21 -13.90 -19.81
N LEU A 738 14.14 -14.70 -19.78
CA LEU A 738 13.90 -15.79 -20.73
C LEU A 738 13.20 -15.33 -22.02
N ASP A 739 12.89 -14.03 -22.16
CA ASP A 739 12.09 -13.43 -23.25
C ASP A 739 10.77 -14.20 -23.47
N GLU A 740 10.13 -14.63 -22.38
CA GLU A 740 8.85 -15.35 -22.44
C GLU A 740 7.80 -14.48 -23.11
N ARG A 741 7.12 -15.07 -24.11
CA ARG A 741 6.09 -14.39 -24.89
C ARG A 741 4.71 -14.84 -24.46
N TYR A 742 4.00 -14.01 -23.74
CA TYR A 742 2.67 -14.27 -23.21
C TYR A 742 1.70 -13.13 -23.54
N TYR A 743 0.41 -13.39 -23.41
CA TYR A 743 -0.63 -12.40 -23.67
C TYR A 743 -1.14 -11.77 -22.37
N VAL A 744 -1.29 -10.43 -22.38
CA VAL A 744 -1.83 -9.64 -21.25
C VAL A 744 -3.29 -9.26 -21.50
N ALA A 745 -3.74 -9.24 -22.75
CA ALA A 745 -5.13 -9.01 -23.12
C ALA A 745 -5.54 -9.86 -24.34
N ASN A 746 -6.82 -10.21 -24.39
CA ASN A 746 -7.51 -10.89 -25.50
C ASN A 746 -8.87 -10.23 -25.69
N THR A 747 -8.90 -9.10 -26.43
CA THR A 747 -10.06 -8.24 -26.54
C THR A 747 -10.91 -8.60 -27.76
N PRO A 748 -12.25 -8.73 -27.65
CA PRO A 748 -13.12 -9.03 -28.79
C PRO A 748 -13.05 -7.94 -29.86
N THR A 749 -13.10 -8.36 -31.13
CA THR A 749 -13.20 -7.50 -32.29
C THR A 749 -14.31 -7.99 -33.22
N ALA A 750 -14.70 -7.23 -34.21
CA ALA A 750 -15.72 -7.62 -35.19
C ALA A 750 -15.36 -8.92 -36.00
N THR A 751 -14.06 -9.25 -36.08
CA THR A 751 -13.54 -10.36 -36.90
C THR A 751 -12.83 -11.43 -36.08
N GLY A 752 -12.99 -11.44 -34.75
CA GLY A 752 -12.32 -12.38 -33.86
C GLY A 752 -11.84 -11.68 -32.56
N SER A 753 -10.56 -11.76 -32.27
CA SER A 753 -9.97 -11.12 -31.09
C SER A 753 -8.65 -10.42 -31.41
N LEU A 754 -8.32 -9.40 -30.61
CA LEU A 754 -7.05 -8.69 -30.63
C LEU A 754 -6.25 -9.06 -29.38
N PHE A 755 -5.06 -9.56 -29.57
CA PHE A 755 -4.13 -9.88 -28.48
C PHE A 755 -3.18 -8.72 -28.22
N ASN A 756 -2.85 -8.52 -26.94
CA ASN A 756 -1.68 -7.71 -26.53
C ASN A 756 -0.67 -8.63 -25.86
N ILE A 757 0.61 -8.46 -26.23
CA ILE A 757 1.72 -9.21 -25.64
C ILE A 757 2.20 -8.55 -24.34
N GLY A 758 2.75 -9.36 -23.44
CA GLY A 758 3.46 -8.91 -22.24
C GLY A 758 4.82 -8.29 -22.59
N PRO A 759 5.46 -7.66 -21.58
CA PRO A 759 6.79 -7.04 -21.79
C PRO A 759 7.83 -8.06 -22.26
N PRO A 760 8.61 -7.73 -23.31
CA PRO A 760 9.77 -8.51 -23.74
C PRO A 760 10.91 -8.38 -22.74
N LEU A 761 12.05 -9.03 -23.01
CA LEU A 761 13.26 -8.86 -22.22
C LEU A 761 13.67 -7.38 -22.15
N LEU A 762 13.68 -6.84 -20.94
CA LEU A 762 14.27 -5.54 -20.63
C LEU A 762 15.58 -5.78 -19.85
N TYR A 763 16.72 -5.30 -20.35
CA TYR A 763 17.98 -5.29 -19.61
C TYR A 763 18.49 -3.86 -19.44
N ARG A 764 19.15 -3.60 -18.31
CA ARG A 764 19.68 -2.28 -17.97
C ARG A 764 20.99 -2.36 -17.18
N ILE A 765 21.79 -1.32 -17.27
CA ILE A 765 22.99 -1.11 -16.45
C ILE A 765 22.83 0.22 -15.74
N GLY A 766 23.23 0.27 -14.47
CA GLY A 766 23.05 1.47 -13.66
C GLY A 766 24.07 1.63 -12.56
N LEU A 767 23.94 2.77 -11.87
CA LEU A 767 24.74 3.17 -10.73
C LEU A 767 23.83 3.52 -9.58
N ARG A 768 24.22 3.15 -8.35
CA ARG A 768 23.61 3.61 -7.11
C ARG A 768 24.63 4.36 -6.27
N ILE A 769 24.22 5.47 -5.69
CA ILE A 769 25.01 6.26 -4.75
C ILE A 769 24.23 6.37 -3.45
N ASN A 770 24.82 5.89 -2.35
CA ASN A 770 24.27 6.02 -1.01
C ASN A 770 25.25 6.81 -0.14
N TRP A 771 24.83 7.98 0.36
CA TRP A 771 25.62 8.80 1.26
C TRP A 771 24.76 9.30 2.47
N PRO A 772 25.22 9.08 3.70
CA PRO A 772 26.37 8.25 4.08
C PRO A 772 26.17 6.80 3.63
N ALA A 773 27.29 6.10 3.46
CA ALA A 773 27.21 4.66 3.17
C ALA A 773 26.30 4.01 4.22
N GLU A 774 25.32 3.25 3.77
CA GLU A 774 24.49 2.44 4.68
C GLU A 774 25.43 1.53 5.47
N ARG A 775 25.43 1.65 6.79
CA ARG A 775 26.19 0.77 7.67
C ARG A 775 25.47 -0.57 7.65
N GLN A 776 26.06 -1.48 6.96
CA GLN A 776 25.58 -2.85 6.77
C GLN A 776 25.92 -3.73 7.96
#